data_ef5fbf9476f64cc75f79a7ea628b0db6
#
_entry.id   ef5fbf9476f64cc75f79a7ea628b0db6
#
_cell.length_a   1.000
_cell.length_b   1.000
_cell.length_c   1.000
_cell.angle_alpha   90.00
_cell.angle_beta   90.00
_cell.angle_gamma   90.00
#
_symmetry.space_group_name_H-M   'P 1'
#
loop_
_entity.id
_entity.type
_entity.pdbx_description
1 polymer ?
#
loop_
_entity_poly.entity_id
_entity_poly.type
_entity_poly.pdbx_seq_one_letter_code
_entity_poly.pdbx_strand_id
1 'polypeptide(L)'
;LAIICFSSIAVFLHTYNDAALKIIRDVIIFSHIGFGVIFLLYFTSNFIGMMAANKNVYKVLYNPTSMPYATYRIAGLIATFAFIFYSQWHTYVYYGTAAIFNIMGDVQQVTNDGSIAESYYRQARLYAGNNFHGNYILAGIETGKNNFEQAHLHYNTINWTNPTESSLINNANLYLFDSDYFSTKSSLQEARKEFPESGIIQTNLGYAFLKLNQADTAFLFFDQARTDKASTASSDINVTGLLAQTGVSVNVDSLLQRYSTSSTAVVSNSILIAAQQRQPIKTPFDPLNNKILDLYSATLLNNYIVYKLQDLDTAFVTKAFKVASDSMNTDYSEALKATLAHAYYYQNNVEKAMGLMGEVAFITQSMQGKFNYTMGLWALEQGNPQLAVSCFAYSVEQNYKEAKIYNAIALAEAGMNDEANTAANSLLESKIPSDKDIGRQLKKIYSISASEILTQSDLEKYQYCRYRLNLTDSTVFKRILNTIENPNYKTLLILEMSQRQFNAGSIRSAIRYFNMLDGIQFTDKNLNDKINLFELELLASQNEVRLIATKINEGITFPWNKQLHKLLYTALISEASGDTLVAERHYEILAVYNPFFEEGVIAAARYFKNHSSDRLKAYSILAEAKQSNPGSIRLLMAYVAEATRVGFDDFAADAYEELEEIRVRQK
;
A
#
# COMPACT_ATOMS: atom_id res chain seq x y z
N LEU A 1 -37.98 -41.50 11.56
CA LEU A 1 -38.80 -40.66 10.67
C LEU A 1 -38.62 -39.17 11.06
N ALA A 2 -38.77 -38.79 12.33
CA ALA A 2 -38.64 -37.39 12.79
C ALA A 2 -37.27 -36.81 12.42
N ILE A 3 -36.14 -37.52 12.64
CA ILE A 3 -34.80 -37.08 12.28
C ILE A 3 -34.68 -36.79 10.76
N ILE A 4 -35.23 -37.65 9.91
CA ILE A 4 -35.21 -37.46 8.45
C ILE A 4 -36.05 -36.22 8.07
N CYS A 5 -37.23 -36.03 8.66
CA CYS A 5 -38.06 -34.85 8.42
C CYS A 5 -37.33 -33.55 8.84
N PHE A 6 -36.73 -33.51 10.05
CA PHE A 6 -36.03 -32.33 10.53
C PHE A 6 -34.74 -32.05 9.72
N SER A 7 -33.98 -33.07 9.33
CA SER A 7 -32.80 -32.88 8.49
C SER A 7 -33.18 -32.35 7.11
N SER A 8 -34.24 -32.87 6.48
CA SER A 8 -34.73 -32.36 5.19
C SER A 8 -35.17 -30.90 5.28
N ILE A 9 -35.93 -30.53 6.31
CA ILE A 9 -36.36 -29.15 6.56
C ILE A 9 -35.10 -28.26 6.78
N ALA A 10 -34.13 -28.71 7.56
CA ALA A 10 -32.91 -27.98 7.83
C ALA A 10 -32.10 -27.71 6.55
N VAL A 11 -32.04 -28.67 5.62
CA VAL A 11 -31.39 -28.46 4.31
C VAL A 11 -32.10 -27.36 3.53
N PHE A 12 -33.42 -27.39 3.42
CA PHE A 12 -34.18 -26.37 2.68
C PHE A 12 -34.09 -24.98 3.33
N LEU A 13 -34.03 -24.93 4.67
CA LEU A 13 -33.81 -23.67 5.39
C LEU A 13 -32.38 -23.14 5.13
N HIS A 14 -31.39 -24.00 5.16
CA HIS A 14 -29.98 -23.62 4.94
C HIS A 14 -29.74 -23.15 3.51
N THR A 15 -30.32 -23.84 2.53
CA THR A 15 -30.19 -23.47 1.10
C THR A 15 -31.18 -22.37 0.68
N TYR A 16 -32.04 -21.88 1.57
CA TYR A 16 -33.10 -20.90 1.23
C TYR A 16 -33.99 -21.33 0.06
N ASN A 17 -34.23 -22.66 -0.09
CA ASN A 17 -35.15 -23.15 -1.11
C ASN A 17 -36.62 -22.85 -0.70
N ASP A 18 -37.00 -21.61 -0.95
CA ASP A 18 -38.32 -21.05 -0.57
C ASP A 18 -39.50 -21.81 -1.21
N ALA A 19 -39.31 -22.31 -2.41
CA ALA A 19 -40.30 -23.13 -3.11
C ALA A 19 -40.60 -24.43 -2.34
N ALA A 20 -39.57 -25.13 -1.84
CA ALA A 20 -39.77 -26.31 -0.99
C ALA A 20 -40.37 -25.96 0.37
N LEU A 21 -39.88 -24.90 1.02
CA LEU A 21 -40.36 -24.44 2.31
C LEU A 21 -41.83 -24.06 2.28
N LYS A 22 -42.27 -23.40 1.19
CA LYS A 22 -43.69 -23.05 0.99
C LYS A 22 -44.56 -24.30 0.97
N ILE A 23 -44.18 -25.32 0.20
CA ILE A 23 -44.94 -26.58 0.15
C ILE A 23 -45.03 -27.23 1.51
N ILE A 24 -43.89 -27.39 2.19
CA ILE A 24 -43.84 -28.03 3.52
C ILE A 24 -44.74 -27.28 4.50
N ARG A 25 -44.62 -25.94 4.54
CA ARG A 25 -45.47 -25.09 5.41
C ARG A 25 -46.92 -25.28 5.13
N ASP A 26 -47.32 -25.24 3.86
CA ASP A 26 -48.73 -25.32 3.47
C ASP A 26 -49.31 -26.74 3.73
N VAL A 27 -48.52 -27.81 3.47
CA VAL A 27 -48.89 -29.18 3.84
C VAL A 27 -49.07 -29.34 5.35
N ILE A 28 -48.22 -28.76 6.17
CA ILE A 28 -48.37 -28.76 7.63
C ILE A 28 -49.66 -28.03 8.02
N ILE A 29 -49.91 -26.83 7.51
CA ILE A 29 -51.09 -26.04 7.82
C ILE A 29 -52.35 -26.78 7.41
N PHE A 30 -52.44 -27.26 6.17
CA PHE A 30 -53.63 -27.93 5.68
C PHE A 30 -53.88 -29.31 6.32
N SER A 31 -52.80 -30.01 6.70
CA SER A 31 -52.99 -31.24 7.48
C SER A 31 -53.54 -30.96 8.87
N HIS A 32 -53.06 -29.94 9.56
CA HIS A 32 -53.65 -29.55 10.86
C HIS A 32 -55.07 -29.08 10.74
N ILE A 33 -55.42 -28.30 9.70
CA ILE A 33 -56.80 -27.88 9.44
C ILE A 33 -57.68 -29.11 9.11
N GLY A 34 -57.24 -29.98 8.19
CA GLY A 34 -57.96 -31.14 7.75
C GLY A 34 -58.24 -32.10 8.91
N PHE A 35 -57.22 -32.50 9.64
CA PHE A 35 -57.37 -33.36 10.82
C PHE A 35 -58.17 -32.67 11.94
N GLY A 36 -57.97 -31.35 12.15
CA GLY A 36 -58.68 -30.55 13.12
C GLY A 36 -60.19 -30.48 12.81
N VAL A 37 -60.53 -30.25 11.53
CA VAL A 37 -62.00 -30.27 11.11
C VAL A 37 -62.61 -31.62 11.29
N ILE A 38 -61.97 -32.71 10.89
CA ILE A 38 -62.45 -34.08 11.09
C ILE A 38 -62.57 -34.39 12.58
N PHE A 39 -61.62 -33.97 13.41
CA PHE A 39 -61.73 -34.09 14.86
C PHE A 39 -62.91 -33.33 15.42
N LEU A 40 -63.12 -32.08 14.99
CA LEU A 40 -64.28 -31.26 15.43
C LEU A 40 -65.62 -31.90 15.01
N LEU A 41 -65.70 -32.36 13.75
CA LEU A 41 -66.91 -33.03 13.26
C LEU A 41 -67.21 -34.32 14.03
N TYR A 42 -66.16 -35.15 14.26
CA TYR A 42 -66.27 -36.35 15.08
C TYR A 42 -66.72 -36.04 16.51
N PHE A 43 -66.05 -35.05 17.11
CA PHE A 43 -66.41 -34.62 18.48
C PHE A 43 -67.87 -34.10 18.54
N THR A 44 -68.24 -33.18 17.66
CA THR A 44 -69.54 -32.55 17.62
C THR A 44 -70.64 -33.57 17.35
N SER A 45 -70.42 -34.51 16.40
CA SER A 45 -71.40 -35.56 16.07
C SER A 45 -71.74 -36.49 17.27
N ASN A 46 -70.72 -36.78 18.11
CA ASN A 46 -70.88 -37.56 19.32
C ASN A 46 -71.74 -36.84 20.41
N PHE A 47 -71.74 -35.52 20.40
CA PHE A 47 -72.44 -34.72 21.41
C PHE A 47 -73.81 -34.19 20.95
N ILE A 48 -74.03 -33.96 19.64
CA ILE A 48 -75.29 -33.43 19.10
C ILE A 48 -76.47 -34.27 19.53
N GLY A 49 -76.38 -35.59 19.41
CA GLY A 49 -77.42 -36.49 19.79
C GLY A 49 -77.75 -36.46 21.29
N MET A 50 -76.75 -36.23 22.12
CA MET A 50 -76.90 -36.13 23.57
C MET A 50 -77.46 -34.75 23.99
N MET A 51 -76.96 -33.69 23.31
CA MET A 51 -77.50 -32.34 23.52
C MET A 51 -78.97 -32.25 23.11
N ALA A 52 -79.33 -32.80 21.97
CA ALA A 52 -80.71 -32.88 21.52
C ALA A 52 -81.65 -33.70 22.47
N ALA A 53 -81.11 -34.70 23.16
CA ALA A 53 -81.78 -35.50 24.15
C ALA A 53 -81.75 -34.96 25.59
N ASN A 54 -81.21 -33.73 25.81
CA ASN A 54 -80.97 -33.08 27.10
C ASN A 54 -80.19 -33.96 28.10
N LYS A 55 -79.29 -34.80 27.67
CA LYS A 55 -78.42 -35.65 28.50
C LYS A 55 -77.16 -34.94 28.91
N ASN A 56 -76.62 -35.25 30.13
CA ASN A 56 -75.45 -34.66 30.66
C ASN A 56 -74.18 -35.05 29.84
N VAL A 57 -73.63 -34.14 29.05
CA VAL A 57 -72.50 -34.32 28.11
C VAL A 57 -71.21 -34.74 28.85
N TYR A 58 -70.95 -34.31 30.10
CA TYR A 58 -69.78 -34.67 30.89
C TYR A 58 -69.64 -36.17 31.17
N LYS A 59 -70.66 -36.94 31.17
CA LYS A 59 -70.60 -38.40 31.36
C LYS A 59 -69.93 -39.16 30.22
N VAL A 60 -69.93 -38.60 29.00
CA VAL A 60 -69.31 -39.18 27.82
C VAL A 60 -67.80 -38.90 27.80
N LEU A 61 -67.36 -37.77 28.36
CA LEU A 61 -65.95 -37.45 28.51
C LEU A 61 -65.23 -38.45 29.45
N TYR A 62 -65.88 -39.03 30.42
CA TYR A 62 -65.29 -39.98 31.37
C TYR A 62 -65.43 -41.45 30.94
N ASN A 63 -66.14 -41.76 29.85
CA ASN A 63 -66.27 -43.09 29.32
C ASN A 63 -65.89 -43.09 27.81
N PRO A 64 -64.61 -42.99 27.50
CA PRO A 64 -64.18 -42.81 26.13
C PRO A 64 -64.45 -44.10 25.34
N THR A 65 -65.33 -44.01 24.36
CA THR A 65 -65.38 -45.02 23.29
C THR A 65 -64.09 -44.87 22.48
N SER A 66 -63.43 -45.98 22.18
CA SER A 66 -62.18 -45.97 21.40
C SER A 66 -62.41 -45.30 20.06
N MET A 67 -61.64 -44.20 19.80
CA MET A 67 -61.73 -43.47 18.55
C MET A 67 -61.36 -44.41 17.40
N PRO A 68 -62.05 -44.49 16.28
CA PRO A 68 -61.75 -45.37 15.15
C PRO A 68 -60.55 -44.72 14.39
N TYR A 69 -59.35 -45.01 14.86
CA TYR A 69 -58.13 -44.43 14.35
C TYR A 69 -57.93 -44.55 12.83
N ALA A 70 -58.31 -45.69 12.23
CA ALA A 70 -58.21 -45.88 10.78
C ALA A 70 -59.14 -44.94 10.02
N THR A 71 -60.39 -44.82 10.43
CA THR A 71 -61.40 -43.93 9.81
C THR A 71 -60.99 -42.47 9.98
N TYR A 72 -60.54 -42.07 11.18
CA TYR A 72 -60.07 -40.71 11.45
C TYR A 72 -58.85 -40.34 10.56
N ARG A 73 -57.86 -41.22 10.44
CA ARG A 73 -56.67 -40.99 9.58
C ARG A 73 -57.09 -40.86 8.12
N ILE A 74 -57.95 -41.76 7.61
CA ILE A 74 -58.40 -41.71 6.22
C ILE A 74 -59.22 -40.45 5.95
N ALA A 75 -60.13 -40.11 6.81
CA ALA A 75 -60.97 -38.92 6.69
C ALA A 75 -60.14 -37.63 6.82
N GLY A 76 -59.16 -37.60 7.74
CA GLY A 76 -58.22 -36.49 7.89
C GLY A 76 -57.36 -36.29 6.66
N LEU A 77 -56.84 -37.38 6.08
CA LEU A 77 -56.09 -37.32 4.83
C LEU A 77 -56.94 -36.81 3.67
N ILE A 78 -58.21 -37.34 3.50
CA ILE A 78 -59.12 -36.87 2.47
C ILE A 78 -59.42 -35.39 2.64
N ALA A 79 -59.69 -34.93 3.87
CA ALA A 79 -59.90 -33.51 4.14
C ALA A 79 -58.69 -32.65 3.82
N THR A 80 -57.48 -33.11 4.18
CA THR A 80 -56.23 -32.43 3.84
C THR A 80 -56.07 -32.30 2.33
N PHE A 81 -56.27 -33.37 1.58
CA PHE A 81 -56.18 -33.34 0.10
C PHE A 81 -57.30 -32.45 -0.50
N ALA A 82 -58.51 -32.45 0.06
CA ALA A 82 -59.59 -31.58 -0.38
C ALA A 82 -59.21 -30.09 -0.19
N PHE A 83 -58.64 -29.71 0.93
CA PHE A 83 -58.15 -28.35 1.17
C PHE A 83 -57.02 -27.96 0.20
N ILE A 84 -56.05 -28.85 -0.04
CA ILE A 84 -54.95 -28.59 -1.01
C ILE A 84 -55.56 -28.44 -2.40
N PHE A 85 -56.47 -29.31 -2.82
CA PHE A 85 -57.10 -29.25 -4.14
C PHE A 85 -57.93 -27.99 -4.32
N TYR A 86 -58.73 -27.60 -3.33
CA TYR A 86 -59.51 -26.37 -3.32
C TYR A 86 -58.65 -25.11 -3.34
N SER A 87 -57.48 -25.16 -2.71
CA SER A 87 -56.49 -24.08 -2.63
C SER A 87 -55.60 -23.94 -3.88
N GLN A 88 -56.08 -24.38 -5.05
CA GLN A 88 -55.31 -24.29 -6.33
C GLN A 88 -54.10 -25.25 -6.41
N TRP A 89 -54.37 -26.55 -6.53
CA TRP A 89 -53.40 -27.62 -6.57
C TRP A 89 -52.27 -27.39 -7.62
N HIS A 90 -52.51 -26.65 -8.73
CA HIS A 90 -51.53 -26.30 -9.73
C HIS A 90 -50.32 -25.55 -9.10
N THR A 91 -50.56 -24.66 -8.15
CA THR A 91 -49.53 -23.91 -7.44
C THR A 91 -48.55 -24.86 -6.74
N TYR A 92 -49.04 -25.92 -6.08
CA TYR A 92 -48.18 -26.89 -5.39
C TYR A 92 -47.33 -27.71 -6.37
N VAL A 93 -47.89 -28.09 -7.53
CA VAL A 93 -47.14 -28.80 -8.56
C VAL A 93 -46.03 -27.89 -9.10
N TYR A 94 -46.33 -26.63 -9.36
CA TYR A 94 -45.32 -25.68 -9.89
C TYR A 94 -44.24 -25.37 -8.87
N TYR A 95 -44.57 -25.07 -7.63
CA TYR A 95 -43.59 -24.88 -6.58
C TYR A 95 -42.76 -26.16 -6.31
N GLY A 96 -43.40 -27.34 -6.35
CA GLY A 96 -42.66 -28.62 -6.21
C GLY A 96 -41.67 -28.86 -7.32
N THR A 97 -42.07 -28.57 -8.54
CA THR A 97 -41.17 -28.68 -9.69
C THR A 97 -40.04 -27.66 -9.60
N ALA A 98 -40.34 -26.43 -9.22
CA ALA A 98 -39.31 -25.39 -8.98
C ALA A 98 -38.33 -25.81 -7.88
N ALA A 99 -38.82 -26.38 -6.78
CA ALA A 99 -38.02 -26.88 -5.68
C ALA A 99 -37.01 -27.96 -6.13
N ILE A 100 -37.47 -28.90 -6.96
CA ILE A 100 -36.62 -29.95 -7.53
C ILE A 100 -35.54 -29.37 -8.42
N PHE A 101 -35.91 -28.45 -9.30
CA PHE A 101 -34.90 -27.79 -10.17
C PHE A 101 -33.89 -26.96 -9.38
N ASN A 102 -34.30 -26.29 -8.29
CA ASN A 102 -33.37 -25.61 -7.40
C ASN A 102 -32.34 -26.60 -6.80
N ILE A 103 -32.82 -27.76 -6.29
CA ILE A 103 -31.94 -28.81 -5.75
C ILE A 103 -30.94 -29.33 -6.82
N MET A 104 -31.47 -29.60 -8.05
CA MET A 104 -30.66 -30.04 -9.15
C MET A 104 -29.56 -28.99 -9.52
N GLY A 105 -29.93 -27.72 -9.50
CA GLY A 105 -29.03 -26.62 -9.69
C GLY A 105 -27.94 -26.59 -8.62
N ASP A 106 -28.31 -26.69 -7.33
CA ASP A 106 -27.38 -26.71 -6.19
C ASP A 106 -26.37 -27.87 -6.32
N VAL A 107 -26.84 -29.08 -6.69
CA VAL A 107 -25.97 -30.23 -6.90
C VAL A 107 -24.97 -29.99 -8.03
N GLN A 108 -25.42 -29.42 -9.16
CA GLN A 108 -24.52 -29.14 -10.29
C GLN A 108 -23.53 -28.02 -9.96
N GLN A 109 -23.92 -27.05 -9.14
CA GLN A 109 -23.01 -25.99 -8.68
C GLN A 109 -21.87 -26.56 -7.81
N VAL A 110 -22.18 -27.51 -6.93
CA VAL A 110 -21.16 -28.20 -6.12
C VAL A 110 -20.22 -29.07 -6.99
N THR A 111 -20.72 -29.63 -8.09
CA THR A 111 -19.91 -30.41 -9.04
C THR A 111 -19.15 -29.57 -10.08
N ASN A 112 -19.15 -28.25 -9.93
CA ASN A 112 -18.52 -27.27 -10.81
C ASN A 112 -19.04 -27.25 -12.26
N ASP A 113 -20.28 -27.70 -12.51
CA ASP A 113 -20.94 -27.54 -13.80
C ASP A 113 -21.92 -26.34 -13.79
N GLY A 114 -21.32 -25.15 -13.82
CA GLY A 114 -22.08 -23.89 -13.73
C GLY A 114 -23.10 -23.67 -14.84
N SER A 115 -22.86 -24.20 -16.04
CA SER A 115 -23.79 -24.03 -17.18
C SER A 115 -25.05 -24.89 -17.03
N ILE A 116 -24.89 -26.10 -16.56
CA ILE A 116 -26.03 -26.98 -16.25
C ILE A 116 -26.77 -26.47 -15.00
N ALA A 117 -26.07 -26.02 -13.97
CA ALA A 117 -26.66 -25.40 -12.80
C ALA A 117 -27.56 -24.22 -13.17
N GLU A 118 -27.06 -23.29 -13.99
CA GLU A 118 -27.83 -22.15 -14.49
C GLU A 118 -29.09 -22.58 -15.24
N SER A 119 -28.99 -23.61 -16.09
CA SER A 119 -30.15 -24.13 -16.81
C SER A 119 -31.23 -24.62 -15.85
N TYR A 120 -30.86 -25.32 -14.77
CA TYR A 120 -31.82 -25.76 -13.77
C TYR A 120 -32.45 -24.59 -13.01
N TYR A 121 -31.71 -23.57 -12.60
CA TYR A 121 -32.30 -22.39 -11.95
C TYR A 121 -33.22 -21.60 -12.89
N ARG A 122 -32.91 -21.51 -14.16
CA ARG A 122 -33.80 -20.94 -15.18
C ARG A 122 -35.11 -21.75 -15.31
N GLN A 123 -35.01 -23.08 -15.27
CA GLN A 123 -36.21 -23.95 -15.25
C GLN A 123 -37.04 -23.74 -13.97
N ALA A 124 -36.39 -23.67 -12.80
CA ALA A 124 -37.11 -23.39 -11.55
C ALA A 124 -37.90 -22.08 -11.63
N ARG A 125 -37.32 -21.04 -12.24
CA ARG A 125 -37.97 -19.75 -12.45
C ARG A 125 -39.18 -19.82 -13.41
N LEU A 126 -39.15 -20.69 -14.41
CA LEU A 126 -40.29 -20.88 -15.32
C LEU A 126 -41.52 -21.41 -14.57
N TYR A 127 -41.29 -22.27 -13.58
CA TYR A 127 -42.40 -22.83 -12.77
C TYR A 127 -42.84 -21.91 -11.63
N ALA A 128 -41.91 -21.26 -10.97
CA ALA A 128 -42.17 -20.30 -9.89
C ALA A 128 -41.33 -19.02 -10.13
N GLY A 129 -41.90 -18.07 -10.88
CA GLY A 129 -41.19 -16.89 -11.36
C GLY A 129 -40.66 -15.97 -10.26
N ASN A 130 -41.31 -15.96 -9.10
CA ASN A 130 -40.90 -15.18 -7.93
C ASN A 130 -40.17 -16.01 -6.86
N ASN A 131 -39.70 -17.24 -7.21
CA ASN A 131 -38.94 -18.04 -6.26
C ASN A 131 -37.63 -17.32 -5.92
N PHE A 132 -37.39 -17.16 -4.60
CA PHE A 132 -36.25 -16.43 -4.08
C PHE A 132 -34.93 -17.12 -4.47
N HIS A 133 -34.82 -18.41 -4.17
CA HIS A 133 -33.57 -19.16 -4.36
C HIS A 133 -33.04 -19.09 -5.80
N GLY A 134 -33.87 -19.46 -6.78
CA GLY A 134 -33.47 -19.47 -8.19
C GLY A 134 -33.10 -18.08 -8.71
N ASN A 135 -33.87 -17.03 -8.36
CA ASN A 135 -33.58 -15.67 -8.80
C ASN A 135 -32.31 -15.13 -8.10
N TYR A 136 -32.10 -15.40 -6.81
CA TYR A 136 -30.92 -14.92 -6.08
C TYR A 136 -29.61 -15.48 -6.69
N ILE A 137 -29.60 -16.78 -6.99
CA ILE A 137 -28.43 -17.42 -7.61
C ILE A 137 -28.24 -16.97 -9.05
N LEU A 138 -29.31 -16.86 -9.84
CA LEU A 138 -29.24 -16.34 -11.19
C LEU A 138 -28.70 -14.90 -11.22
N ALA A 139 -29.09 -14.05 -10.27
CA ALA A 139 -28.53 -12.72 -10.13
C ALA A 139 -26.99 -12.77 -9.90
N GLY A 140 -26.53 -13.68 -9.04
CA GLY A 140 -25.09 -13.90 -8.82
C GLY A 140 -24.35 -14.38 -10.08
N ILE A 141 -24.95 -15.33 -10.83
CA ILE A 141 -24.39 -15.83 -12.09
C ILE A 141 -24.29 -14.71 -13.13
N GLU A 142 -25.37 -13.92 -13.30
CA GLU A 142 -25.37 -12.80 -14.27
C GLU A 142 -24.37 -11.71 -13.84
N THR A 143 -24.22 -11.46 -12.54
CA THR A 143 -23.16 -10.57 -12.01
C THR A 143 -21.77 -11.06 -12.41
N GLY A 144 -21.49 -12.36 -12.25
CA GLY A 144 -20.23 -12.98 -12.66
C GLY A 144 -19.95 -12.90 -14.16
N LYS A 145 -20.99 -12.78 -14.99
CA LYS A 145 -20.90 -12.55 -16.44
C LYS A 145 -20.85 -11.08 -16.82
N ASN A 146 -20.82 -10.16 -15.85
CA ASN A 146 -20.93 -8.70 -16.06
C ASN A 146 -22.26 -8.26 -16.73
N ASN A 147 -23.31 -9.07 -16.61
CA ASN A 147 -24.63 -8.75 -17.13
C ASN A 147 -25.49 -8.11 -16.02
N PHE A 148 -25.13 -6.90 -15.63
CA PHE A 148 -25.72 -6.22 -14.45
C PHE A 148 -27.21 -5.92 -14.63
N GLU A 149 -27.66 -5.66 -15.86
CA GLU A 149 -29.08 -5.41 -16.16
C GLU A 149 -29.95 -6.64 -15.81
N GLN A 150 -29.53 -7.83 -16.22
CA GLN A 150 -30.24 -9.06 -15.89
C GLN A 150 -30.12 -9.39 -14.38
N ALA A 151 -28.98 -9.12 -13.77
CA ALA A 151 -28.80 -9.28 -12.32
C ALA A 151 -29.79 -8.38 -11.54
N HIS A 152 -29.92 -7.10 -11.93
CA HIS A 152 -30.93 -6.19 -11.37
C HIS A 152 -32.36 -6.72 -11.54
N LEU A 153 -32.69 -7.25 -12.71
CA LEU A 153 -34.01 -7.81 -12.94
C LEU A 153 -34.32 -8.95 -11.97
N HIS A 154 -33.38 -9.85 -11.75
CA HIS A 154 -33.53 -10.95 -10.81
C HIS A 154 -33.64 -10.47 -9.36
N TYR A 155 -32.76 -9.56 -8.90
CA TYR A 155 -32.88 -9.00 -7.54
C TYR A 155 -34.19 -8.22 -7.34
N ASN A 156 -34.60 -7.40 -8.31
CA ASN A 156 -35.87 -6.66 -8.24
C ASN A 156 -37.10 -7.61 -8.14
N THR A 157 -37.07 -8.75 -8.85
CA THR A 157 -38.14 -9.74 -8.78
C THR A 157 -38.34 -10.27 -7.36
N ILE A 158 -37.27 -10.58 -6.64
CA ILE A 158 -37.33 -11.07 -5.28
C ILE A 158 -37.60 -9.95 -4.25
N ASN A 159 -36.99 -8.78 -4.45
CA ASN A 159 -37.16 -7.64 -3.57
C ASN A 159 -38.59 -7.10 -3.55
N TRP A 160 -39.33 -7.25 -4.65
CA TRP A 160 -40.76 -6.92 -4.73
C TRP A 160 -41.63 -7.81 -3.86
N THR A 161 -41.25 -9.08 -3.68
CA THR A 161 -42.12 -10.08 -3.02
C THR A 161 -41.66 -10.44 -1.61
N ASN A 162 -40.37 -10.54 -1.41
CA ASN A 162 -39.74 -10.96 -0.15
C ASN A 162 -38.35 -10.39 0.00
N PRO A 163 -38.18 -9.08 0.25
CA PRO A 163 -36.87 -8.44 0.37
C PRO A 163 -36.10 -9.03 1.56
N THR A 164 -34.81 -9.26 1.34
CA THR A 164 -33.85 -9.60 2.39
C THR A 164 -32.73 -8.57 2.42
N GLU A 165 -32.05 -8.43 3.54
CA GLU A 165 -30.90 -7.54 3.63
C GLU A 165 -29.89 -7.83 2.52
N SER A 166 -29.53 -9.11 2.32
CA SER A 166 -28.55 -9.52 1.32
C SER A 166 -28.99 -9.20 -0.11
N SER A 167 -30.27 -9.42 -0.45
CA SER A 167 -30.77 -9.15 -1.81
C SER A 167 -30.80 -7.65 -2.12
N LEU A 168 -31.15 -6.82 -1.16
CA LEU A 168 -31.17 -5.36 -1.30
C LEU A 168 -29.76 -4.79 -1.41
N ILE A 169 -28.82 -5.27 -0.56
CA ILE A 169 -27.42 -4.85 -0.60
C ILE A 169 -26.77 -5.27 -1.91
N ASN A 170 -26.93 -6.53 -2.34
CA ASN A 170 -26.34 -7.00 -3.57
C ASN A 170 -26.89 -6.26 -4.79
N ASN A 171 -28.20 -5.97 -4.80
CA ASN A 171 -28.80 -5.16 -5.85
C ASN A 171 -28.20 -3.73 -5.90
N ALA A 172 -28.00 -3.10 -4.74
CA ALA A 172 -27.38 -1.78 -4.66
C ALA A 172 -25.90 -1.82 -5.07
N ASN A 173 -25.19 -2.89 -4.72
CA ASN A 173 -23.76 -3.05 -5.03
C ASN A 173 -23.51 -3.28 -6.54
N LEU A 174 -24.51 -3.69 -7.33
CA LEU A 174 -24.35 -3.77 -8.79
C LEU A 174 -23.96 -2.42 -9.40
N TYR A 175 -24.51 -1.32 -8.89
CA TYR A 175 -24.13 0.03 -9.35
C TYR A 175 -22.68 0.41 -9.07
N LEU A 176 -22.00 -0.28 -8.11
CA LEU A 176 -20.59 -0.04 -7.84
C LEU A 176 -19.67 -0.47 -9.00
N PHE A 177 -20.06 -1.48 -9.77
CA PHE A 177 -19.31 -1.93 -10.94
C PHE A 177 -19.23 -0.85 -12.01
N ASP A 178 -20.28 -0.03 -12.15
CA ASP A 178 -20.31 1.12 -13.06
C ASP A 178 -19.81 2.42 -12.37
N SER A 179 -19.34 2.33 -11.13
CA SER A 179 -18.94 3.47 -10.32
C SER A 179 -20.07 4.50 -10.10
N ASP A 180 -21.32 4.08 -10.19
CA ASP A 180 -22.49 4.90 -9.93
C ASP A 180 -22.83 4.90 -8.42
N TYR A 181 -22.04 5.68 -7.69
CA TYR A 181 -22.19 5.80 -6.22
C TYR A 181 -23.48 6.52 -5.82
N PHE A 182 -24.07 7.30 -6.73
CA PHE A 182 -25.34 7.98 -6.45
C PHE A 182 -26.51 6.99 -6.41
N SER A 183 -26.61 6.14 -7.42
CA SER A 183 -27.64 5.07 -7.47
C SER A 183 -27.43 4.05 -6.36
N THR A 184 -26.15 3.67 -6.07
CA THR A 184 -25.81 2.83 -4.90
C THR A 184 -26.37 3.43 -3.61
N LYS A 185 -26.07 4.71 -3.33
CA LYS A 185 -26.58 5.42 -2.14
C LYS A 185 -28.10 5.41 -2.09
N SER A 186 -28.77 5.76 -3.21
CA SER A 186 -30.22 5.84 -3.27
C SER A 186 -30.88 4.48 -2.99
N SER A 187 -30.38 3.42 -3.61
CA SER A 187 -30.86 2.04 -3.40
C SER A 187 -30.65 1.56 -1.95
N LEU A 188 -29.50 1.87 -1.35
CA LEU A 188 -29.23 1.53 0.05
C LEU A 188 -30.06 2.37 1.03
N GLN A 189 -30.43 3.59 0.68
CA GLN A 189 -31.35 4.40 1.49
C GLN A 189 -32.77 3.80 1.51
N GLU A 190 -33.24 3.22 0.39
CA GLU A 190 -34.47 2.47 0.35
C GLU A 190 -34.36 1.16 1.17
N ALA A 191 -33.25 0.43 1.02
CA ALA A 191 -33.01 -0.76 1.82
C ALA A 191 -33.01 -0.48 3.33
N ARG A 192 -32.51 0.67 3.76
CA ARG A 192 -32.54 1.10 5.17
C ARG A 192 -33.97 1.34 5.69
N LYS A 193 -34.91 1.71 4.84
CA LYS A 193 -36.33 1.85 5.29
C LYS A 193 -36.94 0.51 5.68
N GLU A 194 -36.57 -0.55 4.96
CA GLU A 194 -37.00 -1.92 5.25
C GLU A 194 -36.28 -2.54 6.46
N PHE A 195 -34.97 -2.25 6.59
CA PHE A 195 -34.11 -2.79 7.63
C PHE A 195 -33.35 -1.66 8.36
N PRO A 196 -34.00 -0.83 9.18
CA PRO A 196 -33.38 0.37 9.77
C PRO A 196 -32.25 0.06 10.75
N GLU A 197 -32.27 -1.11 11.41
CA GLU A 197 -31.28 -1.53 12.40
C GLU A 197 -30.10 -2.31 11.80
N SER A 198 -30.09 -2.56 10.48
CA SER A 198 -29.06 -3.33 9.82
C SER A 198 -27.73 -2.58 9.79
N GLY A 199 -26.74 -3.07 10.53
CA GLY A 199 -25.38 -2.52 10.52
C GLY A 199 -24.69 -2.72 9.19
N ILE A 200 -25.02 -3.80 8.45
CA ILE A 200 -24.44 -4.07 7.13
C ILE A 200 -24.92 -3.01 6.12
N ILE A 201 -26.21 -2.67 6.10
CA ILE A 201 -26.74 -1.61 5.23
C ILE A 201 -26.10 -0.27 5.57
N GLN A 202 -25.98 0.05 6.85
CA GLN A 202 -25.33 1.29 7.30
C GLN A 202 -23.85 1.33 6.89
N THR A 203 -23.13 0.22 6.99
CA THR A 203 -21.73 0.11 6.54
C THR A 203 -21.60 0.38 5.02
N ASN A 204 -22.49 -0.23 4.21
CA ASN A 204 -22.48 0.01 2.76
C ASN A 204 -22.89 1.45 2.40
N LEU A 205 -23.83 2.05 3.14
CA LEU A 205 -24.15 3.48 3.01
C LEU A 205 -22.94 4.37 3.32
N GLY A 206 -22.22 4.09 4.42
CA GLY A 206 -20.98 4.78 4.76
C GLY A 206 -19.97 4.72 3.62
N TYR A 207 -19.79 3.54 3.01
CA TYR A 207 -18.92 3.38 1.85
C TYR A 207 -19.36 4.21 0.64
N ALA A 208 -20.67 4.20 0.31
CA ALA A 208 -21.21 4.99 -0.79
C ALA A 208 -20.99 6.51 -0.57
N PHE A 209 -21.21 7.00 0.65
CA PHE A 209 -20.95 8.40 1.01
C PHE A 209 -19.47 8.74 0.94
N LEU A 210 -18.58 7.84 1.35
CA LEU A 210 -17.13 8.03 1.22
C LEU A 210 -16.72 8.20 -0.25
N LYS A 211 -17.26 7.36 -1.15
CA LYS A 211 -17.00 7.46 -2.59
C LYS A 211 -17.56 8.74 -3.22
N LEU A 212 -18.59 9.32 -2.62
CA LEU A 212 -19.13 10.63 -2.98
C LEU A 212 -18.37 11.81 -2.33
N ASN A 213 -17.18 11.57 -1.72
CA ASN A 213 -16.37 12.56 -1.00
C ASN A 213 -17.08 13.22 0.19
N GLN A 214 -18.02 12.53 0.82
CA GLN A 214 -18.76 12.98 2.01
C GLN A 214 -18.28 12.24 3.26
N ALA A 215 -17.02 12.45 3.64
CA ALA A 215 -16.34 11.73 4.71
C ALA A 215 -17.04 11.84 6.07
N ASP A 216 -17.54 13.02 6.43
CA ASP A 216 -18.26 13.23 7.71
C ASP A 216 -19.53 12.40 7.80
N THR A 217 -20.29 12.35 6.70
CA THR A 217 -21.50 11.52 6.62
C THR A 217 -21.17 10.03 6.64
N ALA A 218 -20.10 9.63 5.94
CA ALA A 218 -19.60 8.26 5.96
C ALA A 218 -19.23 7.81 7.39
N PHE A 219 -18.54 8.69 8.14
CA PHE A 219 -18.19 8.44 9.54
C PHE A 219 -19.43 8.17 10.39
N LEU A 220 -20.48 9.00 10.26
CA LEU A 220 -21.71 8.83 11.01
C LEU A 220 -22.37 7.48 10.75
N PHE A 221 -22.43 7.03 9.49
CA PHE A 221 -22.99 5.73 9.13
C PHE A 221 -22.13 4.58 9.64
N PHE A 222 -20.81 4.66 9.55
CA PHE A 222 -19.92 3.65 10.11
C PHE A 222 -20.05 3.59 11.65
N ASP A 223 -20.14 4.72 12.35
CA ASP A 223 -20.32 4.71 13.82
C ASP A 223 -21.70 4.19 14.22
N GLN A 224 -22.76 4.48 13.47
CA GLN A 224 -24.10 3.90 13.69
C GLN A 224 -24.10 2.37 13.48
N ALA A 225 -23.37 1.86 12.50
CA ALA A 225 -23.29 0.43 12.23
C ALA A 225 -22.74 -0.38 13.43
N ARG A 226 -22.02 0.25 14.35
CA ARG A 226 -21.51 -0.38 15.59
C ARG A 226 -22.59 -0.81 16.57
N THR A 227 -23.80 -0.27 16.46
CA THR A 227 -24.93 -0.67 17.32
C THR A 227 -25.37 -2.10 17.04
N ASP A 228 -25.15 -2.59 15.82
CA ASP A 228 -25.34 -3.99 15.45
C ASP A 228 -24.10 -4.81 15.81
N LYS A 229 -24.25 -5.78 16.71
CA LYS A 229 -23.15 -6.64 17.18
C LYS A 229 -22.45 -7.40 16.06
N ALA A 230 -23.18 -7.78 15.00
CA ALA A 230 -22.62 -8.49 13.86
C ALA A 230 -21.69 -7.58 13.02
N SER A 231 -21.96 -6.28 13.01
CA SER A 231 -21.26 -5.29 12.21
C SER A 231 -20.19 -4.50 12.99
N THR A 232 -20.09 -4.68 14.32
CA THR A 232 -19.17 -3.90 15.18
C THR A 232 -17.71 -3.98 14.67
N ALA A 233 -17.22 -5.18 14.38
CA ALA A 233 -15.83 -5.36 13.96
C ALA A 233 -15.53 -4.70 12.59
N SER A 234 -16.41 -4.87 11.61
CA SER A 234 -16.28 -4.23 10.29
C SER A 234 -16.40 -2.71 10.38
N SER A 235 -17.30 -2.23 11.24
CA SER A 235 -17.45 -0.81 11.52
C SER A 235 -16.19 -0.19 12.13
N ASP A 236 -15.60 -0.82 13.15
CA ASP A 236 -14.35 -0.37 13.78
C ASP A 236 -13.20 -0.26 12.76
N ILE A 237 -13.11 -1.25 11.84
CA ILE A 237 -12.13 -1.23 10.74
C ILE A 237 -12.39 -0.05 9.79
N ASN A 238 -13.63 0.15 9.38
CA ASN A 238 -13.99 1.21 8.44
C ASN A 238 -13.82 2.61 9.04
N VAL A 239 -14.19 2.81 10.31
CA VAL A 239 -13.96 4.09 11.00
C VAL A 239 -12.47 4.40 11.09
N THR A 240 -11.67 3.44 11.55
CA THR A 240 -10.21 3.66 11.68
C THR A 240 -9.53 3.85 10.32
N GLY A 241 -9.99 3.12 9.30
CA GLY A 241 -9.52 3.29 7.91
C GLY A 241 -9.88 4.67 7.35
N LEU A 242 -11.10 5.15 7.60
CA LEU A 242 -11.52 6.51 7.20
C LEU A 242 -10.69 7.59 7.87
N LEU A 243 -10.42 7.47 9.17
CA LEU A 243 -9.57 8.42 9.90
C LEU A 243 -8.13 8.44 9.35
N ALA A 244 -7.58 7.27 9.01
CA ALA A 244 -6.27 7.15 8.36
C ALA A 244 -6.25 7.82 6.97
N GLN A 245 -7.34 7.66 6.19
CA GLN A 245 -7.45 8.23 4.84
C GLN A 245 -7.62 9.75 4.84
N THR A 246 -8.39 10.28 5.79
CA THR A 246 -8.71 11.72 5.85
C THR A 246 -7.63 12.55 6.52
N GLY A 247 -6.69 11.94 7.25
CA GLY A 247 -5.64 12.62 7.98
C GLY A 247 -6.13 13.49 9.13
N VAL A 248 -7.36 13.26 9.60
CA VAL A 248 -7.92 13.99 10.76
C VAL A 248 -7.07 13.74 11.99
N SER A 249 -6.71 14.83 12.70
CA SER A 249 -5.90 14.72 13.90
C SER A 249 -6.69 14.05 15.03
N VAL A 250 -6.22 12.89 15.48
CA VAL A 250 -6.82 12.10 16.56
C VAL A 250 -5.74 11.59 17.51
N ASN A 251 -6.10 11.42 18.77
CA ASN A 251 -5.19 10.77 19.72
C ASN A 251 -5.25 9.24 19.53
N VAL A 252 -4.13 8.64 19.11
CA VAL A 252 -4.07 7.20 18.75
C VAL A 252 -4.31 6.29 19.94
N ASP A 253 -3.80 6.63 21.14
CA ASP A 253 -4.05 5.82 22.35
C ASP A 253 -5.55 5.80 22.71
N SER A 254 -6.24 6.95 22.60
CA SER A 254 -7.70 7.03 22.82
C SER A 254 -8.47 6.25 21.75
N LEU A 255 -7.99 6.23 20.53
CA LEU A 255 -8.59 5.48 19.41
C LEU A 255 -8.49 3.96 19.69
N LEU A 256 -7.32 3.47 20.10
CA LEU A 256 -7.11 2.07 20.48
C LEU A 256 -7.91 1.64 21.72
N GLN A 257 -8.23 2.57 22.62
CA GLN A 257 -9.12 2.30 23.76
C GLN A 257 -10.59 2.20 23.35
N ARG A 258 -11.01 2.98 22.34
CA ARG A 258 -12.41 3.03 21.87
C ARG A 258 -12.76 1.87 20.96
N TYR A 259 -11.83 1.46 20.09
CA TYR A 259 -12.05 0.45 19.06
C TYR A 259 -11.34 -0.87 19.40
N SER A 260 -11.79 -1.98 18.83
CA SER A 260 -11.28 -3.31 19.19
C SER A 260 -9.83 -3.52 18.82
N THR A 261 -8.95 -3.59 19.83
CA THR A 261 -7.52 -3.92 19.64
C THR A 261 -7.28 -5.39 19.27
N SER A 262 -8.28 -6.26 19.37
CA SER A 262 -8.18 -7.65 18.89
C SER A 262 -8.20 -7.75 17.37
N SER A 263 -8.64 -6.70 16.66
CA SER A 263 -8.63 -6.65 15.20
C SER A 263 -7.27 -6.16 14.69
N THR A 264 -6.55 -7.02 13.98
CA THR A 264 -5.29 -6.66 13.32
C THR A 264 -5.44 -5.46 12.39
N ALA A 265 -6.58 -5.34 11.69
CA ALA A 265 -6.86 -4.21 10.80
C ALA A 265 -7.00 -2.88 11.56
N VAL A 266 -7.68 -2.86 12.71
CA VAL A 266 -7.81 -1.66 13.56
C VAL A 266 -6.44 -1.22 14.06
N VAL A 267 -5.62 -2.16 14.54
CA VAL A 267 -4.24 -1.86 14.97
C VAL A 267 -3.41 -1.31 13.82
N SER A 268 -3.50 -1.93 12.64
CA SER A 268 -2.78 -1.51 11.43
C SER A 268 -3.14 -0.08 11.01
N ASN A 269 -4.44 0.25 10.96
CA ASN A 269 -4.92 1.60 10.65
C ASN A 269 -4.44 2.62 11.70
N SER A 270 -4.48 2.25 12.99
CA SER A 270 -4.02 3.11 14.08
C SER A 270 -2.52 3.41 13.99
N ILE A 271 -1.71 2.44 13.58
CA ILE A 271 -0.27 2.62 13.33
C ILE A 271 -0.04 3.57 12.16
N LEU A 272 -0.83 3.45 11.09
CA LEU A 272 -0.73 4.36 9.96
C LEU A 272 -1.06 5.81 10.37
N ILE A 273 -2.10 6.01 11.20
CA ILE A 273 -2.43 7.32 11.76
C ILE A 273 -1.28 7.85 12.62
N ALA A 274 -0.70 7.00 13.48
CA ALA A 274 0.44 7.38 14.31
C ALA A 274 1.66 7.80 13.46
N ALA A 275 1.94 7.09 12.38
CA ALA A 275 2.99 7.43 11.43
C ALA A 275 2.76 8.80 10.78
N GLN A 276 1.55 9.05 10.28
CA GLN A 276 1.17 10.32 9.65
C GLN A 276 1.26 11.50 10.61
N GLN A 277 0.88 11.31 11.87
CA GLN A 277 0.81 12.35 12.89
C GLN A 277 2.04 12.39 13.81
N ARG A 278 3.03 11.51 13.58
CA ARG A 278 4.25 11.37 14.40
C ARG A 278 3.94 11.19 15.90
N GLN A 279 2.89 10.41 16.21
CA GLN A 279 2.50 10.13 17.59
C GLN A 279 3.12 8.82 18.08
N PRO A 280 3.60 8.74 19.33
CA PRO A 280 4.05 7.47 19.90
C PRO A 280 2.85 6.56 20.21
N ILE A 281 3.02 5.25 20.00
CA ILE A 281 2.05 4.23 20.41
C ILE A 281 2.59 3.51 21.65
N LYS A 282 1.77 3.46 22.70
CA LYS A 282 2.13 2.80 23.97
C LYS A 282 1.70 1.33 24.04
N THR A 283 0.71 0.95 23.23
CA THR A 283 0.20 -0.44 23.21
C THR A 283 1.22 -1.37 22.55
N PRO A 284 1.74 -2.38 23.26
CA PRO A 284 2.70 -3.33 22.70
C PRO A 284 1.99 -4.26 21.69
N PHE A 285 2.61 -4.50 20.54
CA PHE A 285 2.20 -5.50 19.55
C PHE A 285 3.45 -6.03 18.84
N ASP A 286 3.38 -7.27 18.36
CA ASP A 286 4.45 -7.89 17.57
C ASP A 286 3.99 -8.06 16.12
N PRO A 287 4.51 -7.24 15.18
CA PRO A 287 4.14 -7.31 13.77
C PRO A 287 4.71 -8.56 13.05
N LEU A 288 5.64 -9.29 13.68
CA LEU A 288 6.26 -10.51 13.15
C LEU A 288 5.75 -11.81 13.80
N ASN A 289 4.64 -11.73 14.53
CA ASN A 289 4.05 -12.91 15.19
C ASN A 289 3.63 -13.99 14.19
N ASN A 290 3.16 -13.63 13.01
CA ASN A 290 2.73 -14.54 11.97
C ASN A 290 3.85 -14.78 10.95
N LYS A 291 4.24 -16.03 10.73
CA LYS A 291 5.19 -16.40 9.67
C LYS A 291 4.53 -16.47 8.30
N ILE A 292 3.28 -16.96 8.24
CA ILE A 292 2.44 -16.95 7.05
C ILE A 292 1.51 -15.76 7.18
N LEU A 293 1.55 -14.88 6.19
CA LEU A 293 0.82 -13.62 6.20
C LEU A 293 -0.54 -13.77 5.51
N ASP A 294 -1.54 -13.16 6.11
CA ASP A 294 -2.78 -12.76 5.45
C ASP A 294 -2.75 -11.26 5.12
N LEU A 295 -3.78 -10.76 4.47
CA LEU A 295 -3.89 -9.34 4.10
C LEU A 295 -3.70 -8.41 5.31
N TYR A 296 -4.27 -8.75 6.45
CA TYR A 296 -4.24 -7.89 7.64
C TYR A 296 -2.87 -7.89 8.31
N SER A 297 -2.24 -9.04 8.46
CA SER A 297 -0.90 -9.15 9.04
C SER A 297 0.19 -8.59 8.11
N ALA A 298 0.05 -8.74 6.80
CA ALA A 298 0.94 -8.11 5.82
C ALA A 298 0.83 -6.58 5.88
N THR A 299 -0.40 -6.05 5.93
CA THR A 299 -0.64 -4.61 6.05
C THR A 299 -0.13 -4.06 7.38
N LEU A 300 -0.33 -4.81 8.49
CA LEU A 300 0.20 -4.45 9.79
C LEU A 300 1.73 -4.34 9.77
N LEU A 301 2.41 -5.34 9.22
CA LEU A 301 3.87 -5.34 9.09
C LEU A 301 4.35 -4.16 8.25
N ASN A 302 3.70 -3.92 7.10
CA ASN A 302 4.00 -2.80 6.22
C ASN A 302 3.88 -1.45 6.94
N ASN A 303 2.75 -1.19 7.59
CA ASN A 303 2.50 0.06 8.30
C ASN A 303 3.44 0.24 9.50
N TYR A 304 3.82 -0.85 10.17
CA TYR A 304 4.81 -0.79 11.26
C TYR A 304 6.20 -0.41 10.76
N ILE A 305 6.64 -0.97 9.63
CA ILE A 305 7.92 -0.59 9.02
C ILE A 305 7.91 0.90 8.68
N VAL A 306 6.82 1.42 8.09
CA VAL A 306 6.67 2.84 7.77
C VAL A 306 6.68 3.70 9.05
N TYR A 307 5.97 3.29 10.09
CA TYR A 307 5.90 4.01 11.36
C TYR A 307 7.26 4.14 12.05
N LYS A 308 8.06 3.06 12.02
CA LYS A 308 9.36 2.99 12.68
C LYS A 308 10.54 3.22 11.74
N LEU A 309 10.33 3.69 10.54
CA LEU A 309 11.28 3.70 9.43
C LEU A 309 12.70 4.18 9.80
N GLN A 310 12.80 5.21 10.66
CA GLN A 310 14.08 5.77 11.09
C GLN A 310 14.67 5.05 12.33
N ASP A 311 13.86 4.34 13.10
CA ASP A 311 14.23 3.73 14.39
C ASP A 311 14.28 2.19 14.32
N LEU A 312 14.15 1.59 13.11
CA LEU A 312 14.18 0.13 12.95
C LEU A 312 15.57 -0.42 13.21
N ASP A 313 15.62 -1.43 14.05
CA ASP A 313 16.84 -2.19 14.29
C ASP A 313 17.11 -3.14 13.11
N THR A 314 18.39 -3.36 12.80
CA THR A 314 18.85 -4.21 11.69
C THR A 314 18.38 -5.66 11.83
N ALA A 315 18.26 -6.18 13.07
CA ALA A 315 17.79 -7.54 13.31
C ALA A 315 16.31 -7.69 12.94
N PHE A 316 15.49 -6.66 13.26
CA PHE A 316 14.09 -6.63 12.84
C PHE A 316 13.96 -6.60 11.31
N VAL A 317 14.68 -5.69 10.63
CA VAL A 317 14.63 -5.56 9.16
C VAL A 317 15.05 -6.88 8.49
N THR A 318 16.08 -7.56 9.02
CA THR A 318 16.52 -8.86 8.50
C THR A 318 15.45 -9.95 8.68
N LYS A 319 14.75 -9.99 9.81
CA LYS A 319 13.65 -10.93 10.04
C LYS A 319 12.46 -10.63 9.14
N ALA A 320 12.06 -9.36 9.02
CA ALA A 320 10.98 -8.92 8.14
C ALA A 320 11.29 -9.26 6.67
N PHE A 321 12.53 -9.10 6.23
CA PHE A 321 12.97 -9.49 4.89
C PHE A 321 12.84 -11.00 4.65
N LYS A 322 13.19 -11.83 5.65
CA LYS A 322 13.00 -13.29 5.54
C LYS A 322 11.53 -13.66 5.41
N VAL A 323 10.64 -13.02 6.17
CA VAL A 323 9.19 -13.23 6.07
C VAL A 323 8.66 -12.78 4.71
N ALA A 324 9.08 -11.61 4.22
CA ALA A 324 8.68 -11.09 2.90
C ALA A 324 9.18 -11.97 1.73
N SER A 325 10.30 -12.67 1.92
CA SER A 325 10.92 -13.53 0.88
C SER A 325 10.51 -15.00 0.99
N ASP A 326 9.65 -15.36 1.94
CA ASP A 326 9.13 -16.71 2.09
C ASP A 326 8.17 -17.05 0.95
N SER A 327 8.31 -18.23 0.35
CA SER A 327 7.45 -18.70 -0.74
C SER A 327 5.96 -18.80 -0.39
N MET A 328 5.62 -18.87 0.89
CA MET A 328 4.24 -18.86 1.37
C MET A 328 3.62 -17.47 1.41
N ASN A 329 4.40 -16.40 1.22
CA ASN A 329 3.99 -15.00 1.32
C ASN A 329 4.10 -14.25 -0.02
N THR A 330 4.13 -14.96 -1.14
CA THR A 330 4.32 -14.39 -2.49
C THR A 330 3.36 -13.27 -2.81
N ASP A 331 2.10 -13.36 -2.39
CA ASP A 331 1.06 -12.36 -2.66
C ASP A 331 1.36 -10.97 -2.06
N TYR A 332 2.21 -10.91 -1.03
CA TYR A 332 2.55 -9.68 -0.31
C TYR A 332 4.04 -9.31 -0.43
N SER A 333 4.83 -10.17 -1.09
CA SER A 333 6.30 -10.09 -1.15
C SER A 333 6.76 -8.75 -1.72
N GLU A 334 6.24 -8.35 -2.89
CA GLU A 334 6.66 -7.13 -3.59
C GLU A 334 6.35 -5.87 -2.78
N ALA A 335 5.15 -5.78 -2.21
CA ALA A 335 4.76 -4.62 -1.40
C ALA A 335 5.64 -4.48 -0.15
N LEU A 336 5.91 -5.58 0.55
CA LEU A 336 6.79 -5.59 1.73
C LEU A 336 8.24 -5.32 1.37
N LYS A 337 8.77 -5.88 0.29
CA LYS A 337 10.12 -5.61 -0.20
C LYS A 337 10.30 -4.15 -0.59
N ALA A 338 9.31 -3.53 -1.26
CA ALA A 338 9.36 -2.10 -1.56
C ALA A 338 9.45 -1.24 -0.28
N THR A 339 8.70 -1.57 0.76
CA THR A 339 8.76 -0.87 2.04
C THR A 339 10.07 -1.15 2.79
N LEU A 340 10.57 -2.38 2.74
CA LEU A 340 11.87 -2.74 3.31
C LEU A 340 13.04 -2.06 2.59
N ALA A 341 12.93 -1.79 1.28
CA ALA A 341 13.92 -1.00 0.55
C ALA A 341 14.06 0.40 1.16
N HIS A 342 12.96 1.05 1.54
CA HIS A 342 13.02 2.31 2.29
C HIS A 342 13.71 2.12 3.65
N ALA A 343 13.42 1.04 4.37
CA ALA A 343 14.08 0.79 5.66
C ALA A 343 15.60 0.61 5.51
N TYR A 344 16.06 -0.12 4.50
CA TYR A 344 17.49 -0.23 4.19
C TYR A 344 18.11 1.12 3.82
N TYR A 345 17.39 1.96 3.06
CA TYR A 345 17.86 3.30 2.73
C TYR A 345 18.05 4.16 3.98
N TYR A 346 17.10 4.18 4.90
CA TYR A 346 17.22 4.90 6.18
C TYR A 346 18.29 4.31 7.11
N GLN A 347 18.67 3.05 6.94
CA GLN A 347 19.83 2.44 7.60
C GLN A 347 21.17 2.74 6.90
N ASN A 348 21.15 3.62 5.90
CA ASN A 348 22.29 3.95 5.02
C ASN A 348 22.84 2.75 4.22
N ASN A 349 22.10 1.65 4.11
CA ASN A 349 22.43 0.55 3.22
C ASN A 349 21.82 0.81 1.84
N VAL A 350 22.40 1.76 1.14
CA VAL A 350 21.89 2.29 -0.14
C VAL A 350 21.98 1.25 -1.25
N GLU A 351 23.06 0.44 -1.28
CA GLU A 351 23.22 -0.64 -2.25
C GLU A 351 22.05 -1.62 -2.18
N LYS A 352 21.76 -2.12 -0.99
CA LYS A 352 20.65 -3.07 -0.80
C LYS A 352 19.28 -2.43 -1.04
N ALA A 353 19.12 -1.15 -0.68
CA ALA A 353 17.89 -0.41 -0.92
C ALA A 353 17.60 -0.26 -2.42
N MET A 354 18.60 0.17 -3.20
CA MET A 354 18.50 0.34 -4.66
C MET A 354 18.27 -1.00 -5.35
N GLY A 355 19.06 -2.04 -4.99
CA GLY A 355 18.92 -3.37 -5.56
C GLY A 355 17.52 -3.96 -5.33
N LEU A 356 17.01 -3.87 -4.09
CA LEU A 356 15.69 -4.40 -3.74
C LEU A 356 14.55 -3.61 -4.41
N MET A 357 14.66 -2.27 -4.49
CA MET A 357 13.67 -1.45 -5.18
C MET A 357 13.67 -1.72 -6.69
N GLY A 358 14.85 -1.95 -7.29
CA GLY A 358 15.00 -2.33 -8.69
C GLY A 358 14.38 -3.71 -8.99
N GLU A 359 14.60 -4.70 -8.11
CA GLU A 359 13.95 -6.02 -8.20
C GLU A 359 12.42 -5.89 -8.24
N VAL A 360 11.87 -5.15 -7.29
CA VAL A 360 10.41 -4.94 -7.21
C VAL A 360 9.89 -4.16 -8.42
N ALA A 361 10.61 -3.15 -8.88
CA ALA A 361 10.26 -2.38 -10.07
C ALA A 361 10.22 -3.25 -11.32
N PHE A 362 11.12 -4.22 -11.44
CA PHE A 362 11.13 -5.16 -12.56
C PHE A 362 9.92 -6.11 -12.56
N ILE A 363 9.52 -6.60 -11.37
CA ILE A 363 8.41 -7.55 -11.22
C ILE A 363 7.05 -6.83 -11.36
N THR A 364 6.87 -5.67 -10.69
CA THR A 364 5.58 -4.98 -10.59
C THR A 364 5.43 -3.89 -11.65
N GLN A 365 5.11 -4.29 -12.88
CA GLN A 365 5.04 -3.40 -14.04
C GLN A 365 4.11 -2.18 -13.85
N SER A 366 2.99 -2.36 -13.16
CA SER A 366 2.01 -1.27 -12.92
C SER A 366 2.54 -0.14 -12.03
N MET A 367 3.59 -0.37 -11.24
CA MET A 367 4.19 0.60 -10.32
C MET A 367 5.63 0.99 -10.68
N GLN A 368 6.16 0.54 -11.81
CA GLN A 368 7.53 0.81 -12.25
C GLN A 368 7.85 2.30 -12.23
N GLY A 369 6.95 3.15 -12.74
CA GLY A 369 7.14 4.59 -12.74
C GLY A 369 7.38 5.17 -11.34
N LYS A 370 6.61 4.73 -10.34
CA LYS A 370 6.77 5.16 -8.94
C LYS A 370 8.07 4.68 -8.32
N PHE A 371 8.44 3.42 -8.56
CA PHE A 371 9.66 2.85 -7.98
C PHE A 371 10.93 3.47 -8.58
N ASN A 372 10.95 3.67 -9.89
CA ASN A 372 12.04 4.40 -10.55
C ASN A 372 12.11 5.86 -10.10
N TYR A 373 10.97 6.52 -9.92
CA TYR A 373 10.94 7.86 -9.32
C TYR A 373 11.60 7.89 -7.93
N THR A 374 11.30 6.91 -7.08
CA THR A 374 11.90 6.79 -5.75
C THR A 374 13.42 6.60 -5.83
N MET A 375 13.89 5.70 -6.71
CA MET A 375 15.33 5.49 -6.93
C MET A 375 16.01 6.75 -7.46
N GLY A 376 15.34 7.49 -8.34
CA GLY A 376 15.83 8.79 -8.83
C GLY A 376 16.00 9.83 -7.72
N LEU A 377 15.05 9.91 -6.78
CA LEU A 377 15.18 10.78 -5.60
C LEU A 377 16.38 10.37 -4.72
N TRP A 378 16.54 9.08 -4.47
CA TRP A 378 17.67 8.56 -3.71
C TRP A 378 19.00 8.84 -4.41
N ALA A 379 19.07 8.67 -5.73
CA ALA A 379 20.26 8.97 -6.51
C ALA A 379 20.64 10.45 -6.44
N LEU A 380 19.66 11.38 -6.52
CA LEU A 380 19.93 12.80 -6.31
C LEU A 380 20.45 13.11 -4.90
N GLU A 381 19.85 12.50 -3.88
CA GLU A 381 20.30 12.68 -2.50
C GLU A 381 21.70 12.14 -2.25
N GLN A 382 22.09 11.08 -2.96
CA GLN A 382 23.44 10.51 -2.93
C GLN A 382 24.44 11.26 -3.82
N GLY A 383 24.02 12.33 -4.51
CA GLY A 383 24.89 13.12 -5.37
C GLY A 383 25.24 12.47 -6.72
N ASN A 384 24.42 11.51 -7.18
CA ASN A 384 24.55 10.89 -8.49
C ASN A 384 23.44 11.32 -9.45
N PRO A 385 23.55 12.53 -10.05
CA PRO A 385 22.52 13.05 -10.94
C PRO A 385 22.39 12.27 -12.25
N GLN A 386 23.45 11.59 -12.74
CA GLN A 386 23.40 10.79 -13.96
C GLN A 386 22.47 9.57 -13.79
N LEU A 387 22.59 8.86 -12.67
CA LEU A 387 21.69 7.76 -12.32
C LEU A 387 20.25 8.29 -12.11
N ALA A 388 20.13 9.46 -11.46
CA ALA A 388 18.81 10.08 -11.27
C ALA A 388 18.13 10.40 -12.60
N VAL A 389 18.85 10.93 -13.59
CA VAL A 389 18.32 11.18 -14.95
C VAL A 389 17.77 9.89 -15.55
N SER A 390 18.55 8.79 -15.50
CA SER A 390 18.10 7.50 -16.02
C SER A 390 16.81 7.01 -15.34
N CYS A 391 16.74 7.10 -14.02
CA CYS A 391 15.57 6.69 -13.25
C CYS A 391 14.34 7.57 -13.54
N PHE A 392 14.51 8.90 -13.57
CA PHE A 392 13.40 9.81 -13.84
C PHE A 392 12.95 9.77 -15.30
N ALA A 393 13.85 9.63 -16.27
CA ALA A 393 13.50 9.47 -17.67
C ALA A 393 12.57 8.25 -17.86
N TYR A 394 12.97 7.10 -17.29
CA TYR A 394 12.12 5.90 -17.32
C TYR A 394 10.77 6.13 -16.62
N SER A 395 10.78 6.81 -15.47
CA SER A 395 9.53 7.14 -14.74
C SER A 395 8.59 8.05 -15.55
N VAL A 396 9.15 9.00 -16.33
CA VAL A 396 8.38 9.86 -17.25
C VAL A 396 7.79 9.05 -18.40
N GLU A 397 8.53 8.09 -18.98
CA GLU A 397 8.04 7.16 -19.99
C GLU A 397 6.86 6.33 -19.50
N GLN A 398 6.87 5.95 -18.21
CA GLN A 398 5.76 5.26 -17.54
C GLN A 398 4.62 6.22 -17.10
N ASN A 399 4.63 7.46 -17.57
CA ASN A 399 3.62 8.48 -17.29
C ASN A 399 3.45 8.84 -15.79
N TYR A 400 4.48 8.67 -14.97
CA TYR A 400 4.45 9.11 -13.57
C TYR A 400 4.62 10.64 -13.52
N LYS A 401 3.55 11.33 -13.15
CA LYS A 401 3.43 12.80 -13.34
C LYS A 401 4.50 13.59 -12.61
N GLU A 402 4.83 13.20 -11.39
CA GLU A 402 5.77 13.89 -10.52
C GLU A 402 7.21 13.81 -11.04
N ALA A 403 7.54 12.84 -11.90
CA ALA A 403 8.89 12.64 -12.40
C ALA A 403 9.37 13.74 -13.36
N LYS A 404 8.48 14.46 -14.04
CA LYS A 404 8.85 15.48 -15.04
C LYS A 404 9.70 16.61 -14.47
N ILE A 405 9.30 17.14 -13.29
CA ILE A 405 10.06 18.19 -12.61
C ILE A 405 11.43 17.69 -12.21
N TYR A 406 11.48 16.53 -11.55
CA TYR A 406 12.74 15.99 -11.04
C TYR A 406 13.66 15.53 -12.17
N ASN A 407 13.12 15.09 -13.31
CA ASN A 407 13.92 14.82 -14.50
C ASN A 407 14.62 16.09 -15.01
N ALA A 408 13.88 17.20 -15.10
CA ALA A 408 14.49 18.47 -15.52
C ALA A 408 15.55 18.97 -14.55
N ILE A 409 15.32 18.82 -13.24
CA ILE A 409 16.31 19.15 -12.20
C ILE A 409 17.53 18.23 -12.29
N ALA A 410 17.33 16.92 -12.43
CA ALA A 410 18.42 15.95 -12.53
C ALA A 410 19.30 16.19 -13.76
N LEU A 411 18.68 16.51 -14.91
CA LEU A 411 19.41 16.91 -16.12
C LEU A 411 20.27 18.14 -15.89
N ALA A 412 19.72 19.14 -15.17
CA ALA A 412 20.47 20.35 -14.81
C ALA A 412 21.65 20.04 -13.85
N GLU A 413 21.43 19.21 -12.82
CA GLU A 413 22.47 18.77 -11.89
C GLU A 413 23.55 17.90 -12.57
N ALA A 414 23.15 17.13 -13.59
CA ALA A 414 24.08 16.32 -14.39
C ALA A 414 24.91 17.14 -15.38
N GLY A 415 24.61 18.45 -15.53
CA GLY A 415 25.27 19.32 -16.51
C GLY A 415 24.83 19.08 -17.96
N MET A 416 23.74 18.36 -18.18
CA MET A 416 23.14 18.07 -19.49
C MET A 416 22.27 19.26 -19.94
N ASN A 417 22.95 20.37 -20.30
CA ASN A 417 22.33 21.69 -20.44
C ASN A 417 21.26 21.77 -21.54
N ASP A 418 21.49 21.12 -22.69
CA ASP A 418 20.55 21.15 -23.81
C ASP A 418 19.29 20.35 -23.52
N GLU A 419 19.45 19.17 -22.93
CA GLU A 419 18.34 18.31 -22.49
C GLU A 419 17.57 18.96 -21.34
N ALA A 420 18.25 19.59 -20.39
CA ALA A 420 17.63 20.31 -19.28
C ALA A 420 16.78 21.50 -19.79
N ASN A 421 17.31 22.25 -20.77
CA ASN A 421 16.57 23.33 -21.39
C ASN A 421 15.35 22.83 -22.18
N THR A 422 15.47 21.67 -22.86
CA THR A 422 14.37 21.01 -23.56
C THR A 422 13.30 20.55 -22.55
N ALA A 423 13.71 19.92 -21.47
CA ALA A 423 12.81 19.51 -20.39
C ALA A 423 12.10 20.73 -19.75
N ALA A 424 12.81 21.83 -19.52
CA ALA A 424 12.24 23.07 -19.01
C ALA A 424 11.16 23.63 -19.94
N ASN A 425 11.35 23.60 -21.27
CA ASN A 425 10.34 24.01 -22.24
C ASN A 425 9.09 23.10 -22.16
N SER A 426 9.25 21.78 -22.01
CA SER A 426 8.11 20.87 -21.85
C SER A 426 7.30 21.12 -20.58
N LEU A 427 7.94 21.56 -19.49
CA LEU A 427 7.26 21.94 -18.25
C LEU A 427 6.40 23.18 -18.42
N LEU A 428 6.75 24.11 -19.33
CA LEU A 428 5.92 25.31 -19.61
C LEU A 428 4.57 24.95 -20.24
N GLU A 429 4.49 23.81 -20.94
CA GLU A 429 3.26 23.30 -21.56
C GLU A 429 2.37 22.54 -20.57
N SER A 430 2.86 22.20 -19.37
CA SER A 430 2.10 21.48 -18.35
C SER A 430 0.85 22.25 -17.93
N LYS A 431 -0.19 21.53 -17.53
CA LYS A 431 -1.39 22.11 -16.92
C LYS A 431 -1.21 22.43 -15.43
N ILE A 432 -0.14 21.98 -14.81
CA ILE A 432 0.15 22.12 -13.37
C ILE A 432 0.94 23.43 -13.16
N PRO A 433 0.48 24.35 -12.30
CA PRO A 433 1.17 25.62 -12.08
C PRO A 433 2.62 25.49 -11.58
N SER A 434 2.88 24.57 -10.65
CA SER A 434 4.22 24.31 -10.10
C SER A 434 5.23 23.89 -11.19
N ASP A 435 4.81 23.08 -12.16
CA ASP A 435 5.64 22.67 -13.28
C ASP A 435 6.09 23.87 -14.10
N LYS A 436 5.14 24.77 -14.41
CA LYS A 436 5.40 26.01 -15.16
C LYS A 436 6.36 26.94 -14.43
N ASP A 437 6.26 27.01 -13.10
CA ASP A 437 7.15 27.86 -12.30
C ASP A 437 8.58 27.37 -12.35
N ILE A 438 8.82 26.07 -12.18
CA ILE A 438 10.13 25.44 -12.32
C ILE A 438 10.66 25.59 -13.76
N GLY A 439 9.80 25.30 -14.76
CA GLY A 439 10.15 25.47 -16.17
C GLY A 439 10.59 26.90 -16.50
N ARG A 440 9.91 27.93 -15.98
CA ARG A 440 10.28 29.35 -16.15
C ARG A 440 11.63 29.67 -15.50
N GLN A 441 11.88 29.19 -14.30
CA GLN A 441 13.14 29.39 -13.59
C GLN A 441 14.30 28.76 -14.33
N LEU A 442 14.22 27.49 -14.72
CA LEU A 442 15.28 26.81 -15.47
C LEU A 442 15.51 27.48 -16.83
N LYS A 443 14.45 27.78 -17.59
CA LYS A 443 14.57 28.46 -18.88
C LYS A 443 15.28 29.82 -18.74
N LYS A 444 14.95 30.61 -17.72
CA LYS A 444 15.62 31.89 -17.44
C LYS A 444 17.12 31.69 -17.23
N ILE A 445 17.51 30.70 -16.43
CA ILE A 445 18.93 30.42 -16.14
C ILE A 445 19.68 30.01 -17.41
N TYR A 446 19.06 29.22 -18.28
CA TYR A 446 19.71 28.79 -19.54
C TYR A 446 19.73 29.87 -20.61
N SER A 447 18.85 30.87 -20.60
CA SER A 447 18.81 31.95 -21.58
C SER A 447 19.67 33.17 -21.22
N ILE A 448 19.98 33.37 -19.92
CA ILE A 448 20.68 34.57 -19.45
C ILE A 448 22.19 34.49 -19.77
N SER A 449 22.79 35.60 -20.16
CA SER A 449 24.24 35.70 -20.42
C SER A 449 25.04 35.90 -19.16
N ALA A 450 26.38 35.61 -19.24
CA ALA A 450 27.32 35.81 -18.12
C ALA A 450 27.49 37.33 -17.71
N SER A 451 27.13 38.25 -18.54
CA SER A 451 27.09 39.67 -18.21
C SER A 451 25.79 40.12 -17.55
N GLU A 452 24.64 39.59 -18.00
CA GLU A 452 23.31 39.91 -17.46
C GLU A 452 23.08 39.32 -16.08
N ILE A 453 23.67 38.16 -15.78
CA ILE A 453 23.53 37.51 -14.47
C ILE A 453 24.04 38.40 -13.31
N LEU A 454 25.00 39.25 -13.55
CA LEU A 454 25.59 40.11 -12.52
C LEU A 454 24.57 41.10 -11.89
N THR A 455 23.51 41.44 -12.62
CA THR A 455 22.45 42.35 -12.17
C THR A 455 21.20 41.63 -11.63
N GLN A 456 21.19 40.30 -11.67
CA GLN A 456 20.06 39.51 -11.19
C GLN A 456 20.08 39.35 -9.67
N SER A 457 19.02 38.71 -9.11
CA SER A 457 18.94 38.40 -7.68
C SER A 457 20.04 37.39 -7.26
N ASP A 458 20.41 37.38 -5.97
CA ASP A 458 21.41 36.48 -5.43
C ASP A 458 21.04 35.00 -5.60
N LEU A 459 19.73 34.67 -5.53
CA LEU A 459 19.23 33.33 -5.84
C LEU A 459 19.51 32.94 -7.29
N GLU A 460 19.24 33.81 -8.26
CA GLU A 460 19.49 33.53 -9.67
C GLU A 460 20.98 33.41 -9.98
N LYS A 461 21.81 34.26 -9.35
CA LYS A 461 23.28 34.14 -9.42
C LYS A 461 23.77 32.79 -8.90
N TYR A 462 23.21 32.36 -7.76
CA TYR A 462 23.51 31.04 -7.18
C TYR A 462 23.12 29.92 -8.14
N GLN A 463 21.85 29.94 -8.65
CA GLN A 463 21.35 28.92 -9.58
C GLN A 463 22.15 28.89 -10.89
N TYR A 464 22.54 30.03 -11.42
CA TYR A 464 23.38 30.12 -12.61
C TYR A 464 24.74 29.43 -12.39
N CYS A 465 25.39 29.70 -11.26
CA CYS A 465 26.66 29.07 -10.93
C CYS A 465 26.51 27.57 -10.71
N ARG A 466 25.40 27.14 -10.12
CA ARG A 466 25.13 25.73 -9.86
C ARG A 466 24.89 24.93 -11.14
N TYR A 467 24.05 25.42 -12.03
CA TYR A 467 23.54 24.63 -13.15
C TYR A 467 24.26 24.90 -14.47
N ARG A 468 24.94 26.03 -14.62
CA ARG A 468 25.48 26.43 -15.90
C ARG A 468 26.96 26.73 -15.91
N LEU A 469 27.58 27.04 -14.76
CA LEU A 469 28.95 27.41 -14.72
C LEU A 469 29.87 26.16 -14.73
N ASN A 470 30.84 26.13 -15.64
CA ASN A 470 31.86 25.06 -15.69
C ASN A 470 32.89 25.23 -14.57
N LEU A 471 33.47 24.11 -14.11
CA LEU A 471 34.49 24.11 -13.05
C LEU A 471 35.74 24.91 -13.42
N THR A 472 36.01 25.09 -14.71
CA THR A 472 37.14 25.86 -15.25
C THR A 472 36.95 27.36 -15.27
N ASP A 473 35.67 27.84 -15.20
CA ASP A 473 35.31 29.26 -15.34
C ASP A 473 35.54 30.09 -14.07
N SER A 474 36.72 29.93 -13.45
CA SER A 474 37.05 30.57 -12.16
C SER A 474 36.95 32.09 -12.18
N THR A 475 37.20 32.72 -13.34
CA THR A 475 37.07 34.20 -13.51
C THR A 475 35.65 34.67 -13.48
N VAL A 476 34.72 33.97 -14.16
CA VAL A 476 33.29 34.27 -14.16
C VAL A 476 32.75 34.01 -12.76
N PHE A 477 33.10 32.90 -12.11
CA PHE A 477 32.75 32.60 -10.74
C PHE A 477 33.09 33.74 -9.78
N LYS A 478 34.34 34.20 -9.77
CA LYS A 478 34.78 35.29 -8.89
C LYS A 478 34.02 36.60 -9.15
N ARG A 479 33.74 36.92 -10.42
CA ARG A 479 32.95 38.11 -10.76
C ARG A 479 31.53 38.03 -10.19
N ILE A 480 30.87 36.90 -10.33
CA ILE A 480 29.50 36.67 -9.78
C ILE A 480 29.57 36.73 -8.26
N LEU A 481 30.50 36.02 -7.62
CA LEU A 481 30.68 35.96 -6.17
C LEU A 481 30.82 37.36 -5.53
N ASN A 482 31.54 38.26 -6.21
CA ASN A 482 31.75 39.63 -5.73
C ASN A 482 30.49 40.50 -5.83
N THR A 483 29.48 40.10 -6.59
CA THR A 483 28.21 40.82 -6.71
C THR A 483 27.12 40.26 -5.81
N ILE A 484 27.36 39.15 -5.07
CA ILE A 484 26.40 38.62 -4.12
C ILE A 484 26.48 39.42 -2.83
N GLU A 485 25.33 40.00 -2.43
CA GLU A 485 25.20 40.79 -1.22
C GLU A 485 24.81 39.98 0.00
N ASN A 486 23.95 38.96 -0.17
CA ASN A 486 23.51 38.11 0.92
C ASN A 486 24.61 37.10 1.33
N PRO A 487 25.11 37.15 2.57
CA PRO A 487 26.19 36.30 3.03
C PRO A 487 25.84 34.81 3.04
N ASN A 488 24.55 34.44 3.22
CA ASN A 488 24.14 33.04 3.18
C ASN A 488 24.29 32.46 1.77
N TYR A 489 23.85 33.19 0.70
CA TYR A 489 24.06 32.74 -0.68
C TYR A 489 25.55 32.75 -1.07
N LYS A 490 26.31 33.72 -0.58
CA LYS A 490 27.76 33.77 -0.81
C LYS A 490 28.47 32.54 -0.22
N THR A 491 28.15 32.22 1.04
CA THR A 491 28.66 31.03 1.75
C THR A 491 28.25 29.74 1.03
N LEU A 492 26.97 29.62 0.67
CA LEU A 492 26.43 28.43 -0.02
C LEU A 492 27.13 28.22 -1.37
N LEU A 493 27.36 29.28 -2.13
CA LEU A 493 28.01 29.20 -3.44
C LEU A 493 29.47 28.79 -3.34
N ILE A 494 30.21 29.34 -2.37
CA ILE A 494 31.61 28.95 -2.13
C ILE A 494 31.72 27.48 -1.72
N LEU A 495 30.87 27.06 -0.78
CA LEU A 495 30.82 25.69 -0.31
C LEU A 495 30.54 24.72 -1.46
N GLU A 496 29.54 25.01 -2.30
CA GLU A 496 29.19 24.18 -3.43
C GLU A 496 30.29 24.11 -4.49
N MET A 497 30.96 25.21 -4.81
CA MET A 497 32.09 25.22 -5.71
C MET A 497 33.25 24.37 -5.15
N SER A 498 33.50 24.46 -3.85
CA SER A 498 34.50 23.65 -3.17
C SER A 498 34.17 22.15 -3.26
N GLN A 499 32.89 21.77 -3.00
CA GLN A 499 32.42 20.39 -3.13
C GLN A 499 32.55 19.86 -4.57
N ARG A 500 32.14 20.65 -5.56
CA ARG A 500 32.28 20.28 -6.98
C ARG A 500 33.74 20.03 -7.37
N GLN A 501 34.69 20.88 -6.90
CA GLN A 501 36.15 20.68 -7.13
C GLN A 501 36.64 19.41 -6.43
N PHE A 502 36.15 19.13 -5.24
CA PHE A 502 36.45 17.93 -4.47
C PHE A 502 36.00 16.65 -5.19
N ASN A 503 34.76 16.62 -5.67
CA ASN A 503 34.20 15.49 -6.40
C ASN A 503 34.88 15.25 -7.74
N ALA A 504 35.37 16.33 -8.38
CA ALA A 504 36.24 16.24 -9.57
C ALA A 504 37.69 15.81 -9.27
N GLY A 505 38.01 15.40 -8.04
CA GLY A 505 39.32 14.96 -7.63
C GLY A 505 40.36 16.09 -7.43
N SER A 506 39.96 17.36 -7.55
CA SER A 506 40.84 18.53 -7.43
C SER A 506 40.95 19.04 -5.98
N ILE A 507 41.44 18.21 -5.06
CA ILE A 507 41.49 18.50 -3.60
C ILE A 507 42.15 19.86 -3.29
N ARG A 508 43.25 20.21 -3.93
CA ARG A 508 43.92 21.53 -3.71
C ARG A 508 43.00 22.70 -4.08
N SER A 509 42.26 22.59 -5.15
CA SER A 509 41.29 23.63 -5.56
C SER A 509 40.13 23.69 -4.60
N ALA A 510 39.63 22.55 -4.14
CA ALA A 510 38.57 22.47 -3.14
C ALA A 510 38.95 23.21 -1.85
N ILE A 511 40.13 22.92 -1.29
CA ILE A 511 40.64 23.59 -0.10
C ILE A 511 40.79 25.10 -0.33
N ARG A 512 41.26 25.53 -1.50
CA ARG A 512 41.41 26.96 -1.83
C ARG A 512 40.03 27.67 -1.83
N TYR A 513 39.01 27.06 -2.38
CA TYR A 513 37.65 27.62 -2.32
C TYR A 513 37.10 27.57 -0.90
N PHE A 514 37.28 26.48 -0.17
CA PHE A 514 36.83 26.35 1.21
C PHE A 514 37.41 27.47 2.11
N ASN A 515 38.66 27.78 2.01
CA ASN A 515 39.32 28.84 2.77
C ASN A 515 38.78 30.26 2.44
N MET A 516 38.01 30.44 1.34
CA MET A 516 37.29 31.69 1.08
C MET A 516 36.09 31.91 1.99
N LEU A 517 35.70 30.92 2.76
CA LEU A 517 34.65 31.03 3.80
C LEU A 517 35.17 31.80 5.03
N ASP A 518 36.47 31.87 5.24
CA ASP A 518 37.07 32.52 6.40
C ASP A 518 36.64 33.99 6.48
N GLY A 519 36.11 34.39 7.63
CA GLY A 519 35.67 35.75 7.90
C GLY A 519 34.27 36.12 7.38
N ILE A 520 33.56 35.22 6.67
CA ILE A 520 32.15 35.46 6.27
C ILE A 520 31.23 35.18 7.44
N GLN A 521 30.49 36.19 7.89
CA GLN A 521 29.45 36.02 8.90
C GLN A 521 28.11 35.74 8.21
N PHE A 522 27.54 34.57 8.45
CA PHE A 522 26.23 34.13 7.93
C PHE A 522 25.27 33.80 9.08
N THR A 523 23.97 33.79 8.81
CA THR A 523 22.91 33.64 9.83
C THR A 523 22.22 32.28 9.80
N ASP A 524 22.34 31.53 8.72
CA ASP A 524 21.72 30.22 8.56
C ASP A 524 22.48 29.13 9.32
N LYS A 525 21.88 28.61 10.39
CA LYS A 525 22.48 27.55 11.20
C LYS A 525 22.74 26.25 10.42
N ASN A 526 21.91 25.94 9.42
CA ASN A 526 22.08 24.73 8.61
C ASN A 526 23.34 24.79 7.74
N LEU A 527 23.79 25.99 7.38
CA LEU A 527 25.07 26.17 6.66
C LEU A 527 26.28 25.80 7.52
N ASN A 528 26.23 26.10 8.82
CA ASN A 528 27.31 25.75 9.73
C ASN A 528 27.51 24.22 9.81
N ASP A 529 26.43 23.46 9.91
CA ASP A 529 26.50 21.99 9.93
C ASP A 529 27.06 21.44 8.62
N LYS A 530 26.64 22.00 7.47
CA LYS A 530 27.18 21.62 6.15
C LYS A 530 28.67 21.94 6.01
N ILE A 531 29.12 23.10 6.50
CA ILE A 531 30.53 23.49 6.47
C ILE A 531 31.36 22.54 7.34
N ASN A 532 30.93 22.28 8.58
CA ASN A 532 31.62 21.40 9.50
C ASN A 532 31.74 19.96 8.96
N LEU A 533 30.66 19.44 8.36
CA LEU A 533 30.69 18.11 7.76
C LEU A 533 31.64 18.05 6.56
N PHE A 534 31.60 19.05 5.68
CA PHE A 534 32.50 19.08 4.54
C PHE A 534 33.98 19.34 4.92
N GLU A 535 34.22 20.12 5.97
CA GLU A 535 35.57 20.26 6.53
C GLU A 535 36.12 18.91 7.00
N LEU A 536 35.32 18.07 7.65
CA LEU A 536 35.73 16.72 8.03
C LEU A 536 36.04 15.84 6.80
N GLU A 537 35.28 15.98 5.70
CA GLU A 537 35.54 15.28 4.43
C GLU A 537 36.92 15.71 3.85
N LEU A 538 37.20 17.01 3.87
CA LEU A 538 38.50 17.54 3.42
C LEU A 538 39.67 17.04 4.30
N LEU A 539 39.49 17.04 5.63
CA LEU A 539 40.48 16.53 6.57
C LEU A 539 40.72 15.02 6.40
N ALA A 540 39.65 14.25 6.17
CA ALA A 540 39.76 12.81 5.91
C ALA A 540 40.53 12.52 4.61
N SER A 541 40.31 13.31 3.56
CA SER A 541 41.05 13.20 2.28
C SER A 541 42.56 13.50 2.42
N GLN A 542 42.93 14.29 3.43
CA GLN A 542 44.31 14.63 3.75
C GLN A 542 44.92 13.72 4.82
N ASN A 543 44.14 12.77 5.35
CA ASN A 543 44.53 11.88 6.45
C ASN A 543 44.88 12.58 7.76
N GLU A 544 44.26 13.76 8.02
CA GLU A 544 44.48 14.58 9.22
C GLU A 544 43.64 14.06 10.43
N VAL A 545 43.91 12.82 10.84
CA VAL A 545 43.10 12.09 11.84
C VAL A 545 43.04 12.81 13.19
N ARG A 546 44.11 13.49 13.61
CA ARG A 546 44.10 14.22 14.90
C ARG A 546 43.13 15.39 14.88
N LEU A 547 43.07 16.13 13.77
CA LEU A 547 42.14 17.24 13.61
C LEU A 547 40.68 16.74 13.54
N ILE A 548 40.44 15.62 12.84
CA ILE A 548 39.13 14.96 12.81
C ILE A 548 38.67 14.62 14.26
N ALA A 549 39.52 13.98 15.07
CA ALA A 549 39.23 13.63 16.44
C ALA A 549 38.90 14.86 17.30
N THR A 550 39.63 15.94 17.16
CA THR A 550 39.39 17.22 17.85
C THR A 550 38.02 17.78 17.48
N LYS A 551 37.71 17.87 16.20
CA LYS A 551 36.43 18.40 15.71
C LYS A 551 35.22 17.57 16.13
N ILE A 552 35.34 16.25 16.13
CA ILE A 552 34.26 15.37 16.65
C ILE A 552 34.01 15.58 18.15
N ASN A 553 35.07 15.76 18.91
CA ASN A 553 34.97 16.05 20.35
C ASN A 553 34.37 17.43 20.66
N GLU A 554 34.41 18.38 19.73
CA GLU A 554 33.67 19.66 19.79
C GLU A 554 32.15 19.51 19.67
N GLY A 555 31.65 18.31 19.40
CA GLY A 555 30.20 17.97 19.46
C GLY A 555 29.46 18.10 18.13
N ILE A 556 30.13 17.84 17.00
CA ILE A 556 29.48 17.82 15.68
C ILE A 556 28.39 16.75 15.65
N THR A 557 27.20 17.14 15.24
CA THR A 557 26.03 16.24 15.05
C THR A 557 25.98 15.71 13.63
N PHE A 558 25.74 14.41 13.50
CA PHE A 558 25.59 13.76 12.20
C PHE A 558 24.09 13.43 11.96
N PRO A 559 23.44 14.01 10.95
CA PRO A 559 22.09 13.64 10.60
C PRO A 559 22.00 12.18 10.15
N TRP A 560 20.78 11.62 10.08
CA TRP A 560 20.56 10.20 9.77
C TRP A 560 21.24 9.75 8.46
N ASN A 561 21.26 10.59 7.44
CA ASN A 561 21.86 10.30 6.13
C ASN A 561 23.40 10.51 6.10
N LYS A 562 24.03 10.94 7.19
CA LYS A 562 25.47 11.11 7.33
C LYS A 562 26.10 10.16 8.37
N GLN A 563 25.39 9.10 8.75
CA GLN A 563 25.90 8.12 9.73
C GLN A 563 27.13 7.33 9.20
N LEU A 564 27.19 7.07 7.89
CA LEU A 564 28.38 6.44 7.28
C LEU A 564 29.61 7.36 7.34
N HIS A 565 29.45 8.68 7.25
CA HIS A 565 30.53 9.64 7.47
C HIS A 565 31.06 9.53 8.90
N LYS A 566 30.15 9.52 9.89
CA LYS A 566 30.54 9.28 11.30
C LYS A 566 31.32 7.97 11.46
N LEU A 567 30.84 6.91 10.78
CA LEU A 567 31.47 5.59 10.82
C LEU A 567 32.89 5.65 10.22
N LEU A 568 33.06 6.36 9.10
CA LEU A 568 34.38 6.57 8.47
C LEU A 568 35.35 7.26 9.43
N TYR A 569 34.93 8.35 10.06
CA TYR A 569 35.81 9.08 10.98
C TYR A 569 36.16 8.24 12.21
N THR A 570 35.20 7.46 12.73
CA THR A 570 35.47 6.50 13.82
C THR A 570 36.46 5.42 13.36
N ALA A 571 36.31 4.90 12.15
CA ALA A 571 37.25 3.91 11.59
C ALA A 571 38.68 4.47 11.47
N LEU A 572 38.82 5.70 10.95
CA LEU A 572 40.13 6.40 10.84
C LEU A 572 40.79 6.61 12.21
N ILE A 573 40.03 7.02 13.22
CA ILE A 573 40.53 7.22 14.59
C ILE A 573 40.93 5.87 15.20
N SER A 574 40.14 4.81 15.02
CA SER A 574 40.44 3.47 15.53
C SER A 574 41.68 2.87 14.86
N GLU A 575 41.84 3.04 13.54
CA GLU A 575 43.04 2.65 12.80
C GLU A 575 44.27 3.36 13.36
N ALA A 576 44.20 4.68 13.56
CA ALA A 576 45.34 5.48 14.08
C ALA A 576 45.67 5.15 15.56
N SER A 577 44.69 4.71 16.35
CA SER A 577 44.90 4.29 17.76
C SER A 577 45.33 2.84 17.90
N GLY A 578 45.37 2.06 16.83
CA GLY A 578 45.73 0.64 16.84
C GLY A 578 44.60 -0.32 17.22
N ASP A 579 43.36 0.15 17.33
CA ASP A 579 42.20 -0.70 17.51
C ASP A 579 41.75 -1.30 16.18
N THR A 580 42.47 -2.35 15.77
CA THR A 580 42.29 -2.98 14.45
C THR A 580 40.96 -3.68 14.30
N LEU A 581 40.40 -4.24 15.41
CA LEU A 581 39.13 -4.97 15.37
C LEU A 581 37.94 -4.03 15.06
N VAL A 582 37.90 -2.87 15.74
CA VAL A 582 36.85 -1.87 15.51
C VAL A 582 37.02 -1.24 14.12
N ALA A 583 38.26 -0.91 13.73
CA ALA A 583 38.53 -0.36 12.42
C ALA A 583 38.10 -1.31 11.29
N GLU A 584 38.49 -2.59 11.36
CA GLU A 584 38.09 -3.61 10.34
C GLU A 584 36.60 -3.72 10.17
N ARG A 585 35.86 -3.87 11.28
CA ARG A 585 34.40 -3.97 11.26
C ARG A 585 33.74 -2.74 10.61
N HIS A 586 34.24 -1.54 10.89
CA HIS A 586 33.70 -0.32 10.31
C HIS A 586 34.03 -0.22 8.81
N TYR A 587 35.25 -0.57 8.40
CA TYR A 587 35.61 -0.59 6.99
C TYR A 587 34.87 -1.66 6.19
N GLU A 588 34.49 -2.80 6.77
CA GLU A 588 33.63 -3.79 6.11
C GLU A 588 32.23 -3.22 5.79
N ILE A 589 31.66 -2.45 6.71
CA ILE A 589 30.38 -1.76 6.46
C ILE A 589 30.54 -0.70 5.36
N LEU A 590 31.59 0.12 5.43
CA LEU A 590 31.87 1.18 4.46
C LEU A 590 32.13 0.64 3.04
N ALA A 591 32.68 -0.57 2.93
CA ALA A 591 32.95 -1.21 1.66
C ALA A 591 31.69 -1.61 0.88
N VAL A 592 30.56 -1.88 1.59
CA VAL A 592 29.38 -2.55 0.99
C VAL A 592 28.12 -1.69 1.02
N TYR A 593 27.93 -0.85 2.06
CA TYR A 593 26.63 -0.24 2.32
C TYR A 593 26.23 0.85 1.32
N ASN A 594 27.19 1.64 0.85
CA ASN A 594 26.87 2.77 -0.03
C ASN A 594 28.00 3.04 -1.05
N PRO A 595 27.87 2.55 -2.27
CA PRO A 595 28.87 2.78 -3.33
C PRO A 595 28.95 4.24 -3.80
N PHE A 596 27.96 5.07 -3.48
CA PHE A 596 27.98 6.51 -3.78
C PHE A 596 28.73 7.31 -2.71
N PHE A 597 29.01 6.73 -1.55
CA PHE A 597 29.89 7.31 -0.54
C PHE A 597 31.36 6.97 -0.84
N GLU A 598 31.93 7.64 -1.85
CA GLU A 598 33.24 7.37 -2.43
C GLU A 598 34.38 7.37 -1.40
N GLU A 599 34.38 8.34 -0.45
CA GLU A 599 35.38 8.43 0.61
C GLU A 599 35.43 7.19 1.49
N GLY A 600 34.27 6.68 1.86
CA GLY A 600 34.13 5.48 2.68
C GLY A 600 34.65 4.25 1.97
N VAL A 601 34.27 4.07 0.69
CA VAL A 601 34.71 2.94 -0.14
C VAL A 601 36.21 2.99 -0.38
N ILE A 602 36.76 4.14 -0.76
CA ILE A 602 38.20 4.32 -1.02
C ILE A 602 39.02 4.10 0.25
N ALA A 603 38.54 4.59 1.41
CA ALA A 603 39.19 4.37 2.69
C ALA A 603 39.17 2.89 3.09
N ALA A 604 38.05 2.19 2.88
CA ALA A 604 37.95 0.76 3.12
C ALA A 604 38.91 -0.04 2.21
N ALA A 605 38.94 0.27 0.91
CA ALA A 605 39.86 -0.37 0.00
C ALA A 605 41.35 -0.14 0.40
N ARG A 606 41.70 1.09 0.81
CA ARG A 606 43.03 1.42 1.34
C ARG A 606 43.36 0.62 2.59
N TYR A 607 42.43 0.50 3.54
CA TYR A 607 42.63 -0.29 4.76
C TYR A 607 42.89 -1.75 4.44
N PHE A 608 42.02 -2.39 3.64
CA PHE A 608 42.17 -3.80 3.29
C PHE A 608 43.36 -4.08 2.40
N LYS A 609 43.81 -3.15 1.57
CA LYS A 609 45.07 -3.23 0.86
C LYS A 609 46.26 -3.46 1.79
N ASN A 610 46.24 -2.82 2.97
CA ASN A 610 47.37 -2.84 3.89
C ASN A 610 47.27 -3.93 4.97
N HIS A 611 46.06 -4.38 5.29
CA HIS A 611 45.80 -5.26 6.44
C HIS A 611 45.19 -6.63 6.07
N SER A 612 44.66 -6.80 4.86
CA SER A 612 44.08 -8.07 4.44
C SER A 612 45.16 -9.03 3.93
N SER A 613 44.99 -10.32 4.26
CA SER A 613 45.77 -11.41 3.65
C SER A 613 45.34 -11.71 2.20
N ASP A 614 44.13 -11.31 1.82
CA ASP A 614 43.61 -11.41 0.45
C ASP A 614 44.12 -10.20 -0.36
N ARG A 615 45.03 -10.48 -1.30
CA ARG A 615 45.62 -9.46 -2.19
C ARG A 615 44.57 -8.78 -3.09
N LEU A 616 43.45 -9.44 -3.38
CA LEU A 616 42.41 -8.95 -4.27
C LEU A 616 41.27 -8.23 -3.53
N LYS A 617 41.22 -8.27 -2.21
CA LYS A 617 40.08 -7.69 -1.44
C LYS A 617 39.89 -6.20 -1.74
N ALA A 618 40.93 -5.42 -1.80
CA ALA A 618 40.84 -3.99 -2.14
C ALA A 618 40.35 -3.76 -3.58
N TYR A 619 40.81 -4.58 -4.51
CA TYR A 619 40.35 -4.53 -5.91
C TYR A 619 38.86 -4.88 -6.02
N SER A 620 38.40 -5.96 -5.39
CA SER A 620 37.00 -6.35 -5.46
C SER A 620 36.06 -5.27 -4.89
N ILE A 621 36.43 -4.64 -3.77
CA ILE A 621 35.67 -3.52 -3.19
C ILE A 621 35.49 -2.38 -4.20
N LEU A 622 36.60 -1.97 -4.86
CA LEU A 622 36.55 -0.89 -5.85
C LEU A 622 35.85 -1.29 -7.14
N ALA A 623 35.96 -2.54 -7.56
CA ALA A 623 35.24 -3.08 -8.73
C ALA A 623 33.72 -3.09 -8.55
N GLU A 624 33.26 -3.56 -7.41
CA GLU A 624 31.82 -3.56 -7.06
C GLU A 624 31.28 -2.13 -6.97
N ALA A 625 32.00 -1.23 -6.29
CA ALA A 625 31.59 0.16 -6.18
C ALA A 625 31.57 0.88 -7.55
N LYS A 626 32.56 0.61 -8.43
CA LYS A 626 32.58 1.13 -9.80
C LYS A 626 31.36 0.68 -10.60
N GLN A 627 30.93 -0.57 -10.43
CA GLN A 627 29.77 -1.10 -11.14
C GLN A 627 28.48 -0.36 -10.75
N SER A 628 28.30 -0.05 -9.46
CA SER A 628 27.13 0.67 -8.95
C SER A 628 27.20 2.19 -9.17
N ASN A 629 28.40 2.77 -9.24
CA ASN A 629 28.64 4.20 -9.44
C ASN A 629 29.72 4.46 -10.54
N PRO A 630 29.41 4.15 -11.80
CA PRO A 630 30.39 4.19 -12.89
C PRO A 630 30.86 5.62 -13.24
N GLY A 631 30.07 6.66 -12.93
CA GLY A 631 30.41 8.05 -13.22
C GLY A 631 31.37 8.73 -12.26
N SER A 632 31.80 8.04 -11.21
CA SER A 632 32.68 8.62 -10.19
C SER A 632 34.15 8.70 -10.64
N ILE A 633 34.63 9.91 -10.84
CA ILE A 633 36.07 10.17 -11.16
C ILE A 633 36.98 9.62 -10.06
N ARG A 634 36.61 9.80 -8.81
CA ARG A 634 37.44 9.39 -7.66
C ARG A 634 37.53 7.88 -7.52
N LEU A 635 36.41 7.18 -7.68
CA LEU A 635 36.40 5.70 -7.68
C LEU A 635 37.18 5.14 -8.88
N LEU A 636 36.99 5.70 -10.07
CA LEU A 636 37.72 5.29 -11.25
C LEU A 636 39.26 5.47 -11.07
N MET A 637 39.69 6.61 -10.52
CA MET A 637 41.12 6.82 -10.21
C MET A 637 41.67 5.79 -9.23
N ALA A 638 40.90 5.50 -8.15
CA ALA A 638 41.31 4.50 -7.17
C ALA A 638 41.30 3.09 -7.76
N TYR A 639 40.33 2.77 -8.59
CA TYR A 639 40.22 1.48 -9.28
C TYR A 639 41.38 1.26 -10.26
N VAL A 640 41.71 2.24 -11.12
CA VAL A 640 42.85 2.17 -12.06
C VAL A 640 44.15 1.90 -11.30
N ALA A 641 44.38 2.66 -10.22
CA ALA A 641 45.61 2.49 -9.41
C ALA A 641 45.68 1.09 -8.77
N GLU A 642 44.56 0.54 -8.32
CA GLU A 642 44.53 -0.75 -7.66
C GLU A 642 44.56 -1.91 -8.66
N ALA A 643 43.85 -1.81 -9.80
CA ALA A 643 43.89 -2.79 -10.90
C ALA A 643 45.32 -2.94 -11.45
N THR A 644 46.03 -1.84 -11.70
CA THR A 644 47.45 -1.85 -12.09
C THR A 644 48.34 -2.53 -11.02
N ARG A 645 48.09 -2.24 -9.72
CA ARG A 645 48.84 -2.86 -8.61
C ARG A 645 48.72 -4.39 -8.56
N VAL A 646 47.52 -4.91 -8.85
CA VAL A 646 47.28 -6.37 -8.82
C VAL A 646 47.63 -7.07 -10.14
N GLY A 647 47.97 -6.34 -11.21
CA GLY A 647 48.36 -6.85 -12.52
C GLY A 647 47.20 -7.07 -13.48
N PHE A 648 46.10 -6.34 -13.30
CA PHE A 648 44.92 -6.36 -14.20
C PHE A 648 45.00 -5.16 -15.17
N ASP A 649 46.08 -5.12 -15.99
CA ASP A 649 46.38 -3.98 -16.82
C ASP A 649 45.33 -3.66 -17.88
N ASP A 650 44.68 -4.65 -18.45
CA ASP A 650 43.61 -4.45 -19.43
C ASP A 650 42.41 -3.73 -18.78
N PHE A 651 41.95 -4.18 -17.60
CA PHE A 651 40.85 -3.55 -16.86
C PHE A 651 41.22 -2.14 -16.36
N ALA A 652 42.51 -1.90 -16.07
CA ALA A 652 43.00 -0.57 -15.71
C ALA A 652 43.01 0.37 -16.92
N ALA A 653 43.35 -0.11 -18.11
CA ALA A 653 43.34 0.67 -19.36
C ALA A 653 41.90 1.07 -19.74
N ASP A 654 40.95 0.12 -19.72
CA ASP A 654 39.53 0.40 -20.01
C ASP A 654 38.97 1.44 -19.06
N ALA A 655 39.25 1.32 -17.77
CA ALA A 655 38.77 2.28 -16.77
C ALA A 655 39.45 3.66 -16.89
N TYR A 656 40.68 3.71 -17.38
CA TYR A 656 41.35 4.95 -17.65
C TYR A 656 40.74 5.68 -18.87
N GLU A 657 40.39 4.95 -19.91
CA GLU A 657 39.69 5.52 -21.07
C GLU A 657 38.31 6.11 -20.64
N GLU A 658 37.55 5.38 -19.85
CA GLU A 658 36.29 5.84 -19.28
C GLU A 658 36.47 7.12 -18.43
N LEU A 659 37.55 7.18 -17.62
CA LEU A 659 37.91 8.35 -16.83
C LEU A 659 38.16 9.58 -17.68
N GLU A 660 38.95 9.42 -18.78
CA GLU A 660 39.23 10.53 -19.67
C GLU A 660 37.98 11.01 -20.44
N GLU A 661 37.12 10.13 -20.86
CA GLU A 661 35.82 10.53 -21.46
C GLU A 661 34.97 11.39 -20.51
N ILE A 662 34.88 10.99 -19.22
CA ILE A 662 34.11 11.76 -18.23
C ILE A 662 34.74 13.14 -18.02
N ARG A 663 36.08 13.22 -17.94
CA ARG A 663 36.82 14.48 -17.80
C ARG A 663 36.64 15.42 -19.00
N VAL A 664 36.53 14.88 -20.20
CA VAL A 664 36.27 15.69 -21.41
C VAL A 664 34.83 16.26 -21.38
N ARG A 665 33.84 15.48 -20.92
CA ARG A 665 32.45 15.95 -20.81
C ARG A 665 32.26 17.03 -19.73
N GLN A 666 33.13 17.06 -18.71
CA GLN A 666 33.06 18.06 -17.62
C GLN A 666 33.82 19.37 -17.93
N LYS A 667 34.65 19.40 -18.98
CA LYS A 667 35.32 20.60 -19.49
C LYS A 667 34.41 21.39 -20.40
#